data_10e1c1b0abecccf43daffaee4cb82fcc
#
_entry.id   10e1c1b0abecccf43daffaee4cb82fcc
#
_cell.length_a   1.000
_cell.length_b   1.000
_cell.length_c   1.000
_cell.angle_alpha   90.00
_cell.angle_beta   90.00
_cell.angle_gamma   90.00
#
_symmetry.space_group_name_H-M   'P 1'
#
loop_
_entity.id
_entity.type
_entity.pdbx_description
1 polymer ?
#
loop_
_entity_poly.entity_id
_entity_poly.type
_entity_poly.pdbx_seq_one_letter_code
_entity_poly.pdbx_strand_id
1 'polypeptide(L)'
;MLLFLAKGTDTYPEGLSYGGHPWVQRASRPYAITHGLDGRHLSLWASHGRYYDNQKKEWRWQRPYLFCTTEDLLSQSFVYPFLIPMLERAGAVVFTPRERDSQSLEAIVDNDTPTYTGTYYEKGDWITPEGKGFSLNYPALCDTIFPFETGTSRLARGGSRARAVWRPQIPETGRYAVYVSYTTFPASADNVHYVVHHAGQTSHFRVNQQMGDKTWVYLGHFLFHAGQTEENCVELLAEDSPSGTVVSADCVRFGGGRGRVERSNPDVCYTYPQRMVQRMDTVTTDSLWRSKLLADGWHPDSIPPRICVQRDTIVTDTLAHYLYGKGITSGLPRYLEGARYYAHWAGLPDSLVTRDHGLVDYNDDLRSRSYLLNVMAGGSPFVPDTVGRRVPIELQFALHTDAGCHRNGDIYGSLAIATDYDDYGHTVYRSGLSRKVSERYAGKMMNDVAADLSSLYHVKWPQRELRVKNYSETRSPQVPSMILELLSHQSYRDMTFAHDPNFKFHTARAIYKSLLRQAWHLQGKGEPVVQPLPVEAVSATLRGDKVVLRWSPVRDELEDSAWPTDYVLYSRQGDSDWDDGILTHGSTEVEVHVERGVHYQFRIGALNAGGESFPSEPVSVYLSPTHRVSTASTVLVVNGFDRLSGPARVESCGRLGFDLSADVGVSYDYNDSFSGAQQNFQITAMRQEGVKALGYSGAELTGLLLAGNRFDGIALHTEELKGVRPDLNVVSMSRAAFDHLSSSELHRYALIDYVAGLQADVPHNLQPYTVFTEKSQALLRAFALEGRPLFVSGAHLGCPAASADSIRLVMNANFMAETLHCAYRAEADHTFSGMFYGMGMEIPIYNRPGELHYPCQRSDILEPVGASAFSAFSYSQGGFSAGVAWTAPARGIVMAFPFDCISDASVRRTVMQAALDFLLQP
;
A
#
# COMPACT_ATOMS: atom_id res chain seq x y z
N MET A 1 41.80 27.27 -19.81
CA MET A 1 41.39 26.50 -18.58
C MET A 1 40.64 25.28 -19.08
N LEU A 2 41.35 24.15 -19.23
CA LEU A 2 40.78 22.89 -19.70
C LEU A 2 39.87 22.36 -18.56
N LEU A 3 38.55 22.45 -18.73
CA LEU A 3 37.62 21.63 -17.96
C LEU A 3 37.90 20.17 -18.34
N PHE A 4 38.62 19.45 -17.49
CA PHE A 4 38.55 18.01 -17.48
C PHE A 4 37.11 17.65 -17.17
N LEU A 5 36.37 17.18 -18.16
CA LEU A 5 35.11 16.44 -17.95
C LEU A 5 35.50 15.19 -17.16
N ALA A 6 35.36 15.24 -15.84
CA ALA A 6 35.54 14.08 -15.00
C ALA A 6 34.47 13.06 -15.45
N LYS A 7 34.92 11.94 -15.99
CA LYS A 7 34.03 10.75 -16.15
C LYS A 7 33.70 10.31 -14.77
N GLY A 8 32.43 10.44 -14.33
CA GLY A 8 31.99 9.93 -13.06
C GLY A 8 32.19 8.40 -12.93
N THR A 9 32.17 7.88 -11.72
CA THR A 9 32.33 6.47 -11.43
C THR A 9 30.99 5.70 -11.61
N ASP A 10 31.07 4.39 -11.70
CA ASP A 10 29.91 3.49 -11.82
C ASP A 10 29.41 2.97 -10.47
N THR A 11 30.25 3.07 -9.45
CA THR A 11 29.98 2.82 -8.05
C THR A 11 30.32 4.06 -7.24
N TYR A 12 29.83 4.16 -6.02
CA TYR A 12 30.25 5.24 -5.13
C TYR A 12 31.76 5.21 -4.95
N PRO A 13 32.44 6.38 -4.93
CA PRO A 13 33.88 6.45 -4.63
C PRO A 13 34.22 5.72 -3.34
N GLU A 14 35.43 5.14 -3.29
CA GLU A 14 35.91 4.45 -2.11
C GLU A 14 35.84 5.37 -0.87
N GLY A 15 35.24 4.87 0.23
CA GLY A 15 35.01 5.64 1.45
C GLY A 15 33.74 6.48 1.45
N LEU A 16 33.00 6.59 0.32
CA LEU A 16 31.70 7.23 0.32
C LEU A 16 30.60 6.21 0.67
N SER A 17 30.30 6.12 1.94
CA SER A 17 29.19 5.32 2.48
C SER A 17 28.60 6.02 3.68
N TYR A 18 27.35 5.71 4.00
CA TYR A 18 26.76 6.13 5.24
C TYR A 18 26.88 4.97 6.26
N GLY A 19 27.67 5.16 7.31
CA GLY A 19 27.91 4.16 8.38
C GLY A 19 27.38 4.60 9.75
N GLY A 20 26.61 5.69 9.82
CA GLY A 20 25.95 6.17 11.03
C GLY A 20 24.64 5.46 11.35
N HIS A 21 23.99 5.86 12.45
CA HIS A 21 22.64 5.38 12.76
C HIS A 21 21.65 5.80 11.65
N PRO A 22 20.78 4.89 11.19
CA PRO A 22 19.78 5.24 10.18
C PRO A 22 18.82 6.31 10.73
N TRP A 23 18.10 6.97 9.82
CA TRP A 23 17.13 7.99 10.21
C TRP A 23 16.11 7.44 11.22
N VAL A 24 15.56 6.24 10.94
CA VAL A 24 14.66 5.52 11.84
C VAL A 24 15.07 4.06 11.89
N GLN A 25 15.10 3.48 13.08
CA GLN A 25 15.33 2.06 13.32
C GLN A 25 14.32 1.54 14.34
N ARG A 26 13.61 0.46 14.03
CA ARG A 26 12.75 -0.23 15.01
C ARG A 26 13.65 -1.08 15.91
N ALA A 27 13.86 -0.60 17.14
CA ALA A 27 14.79 -1.20 18.09
C ALA A 27 14.24 -2.44 18.80
N SER A 28 12.92 -2.62 18.81
CA SER A 28 12.25 -3.76 19.44
C SER A 28 12.16 -5.01 18.54
N ARG A 29 12.62 -4.95 17.28
CA ARG A 29 12.74 -6.15 16.45
C ARG A 29 13.68 -7.17 17.11
N PRO A 30 13.28 -8.46 17.23
CA PRO A 30 14.10 -9.48 17.89
C PRO A 30 15.27 -9.99 17.02
N TYR A 31 15.51 -9.43 15.85
CA TYR A 31 16.50 -9.85 14.86
C TYR A 31 17.23 -8.67 14.22
N ALA A 32 18.40 -8.95 13.65
CA ALA A 32 19.19 -8.02 12.84
C ALA A 32 19.24 -8.48 11.37
N ILE A 33 19.26 -7.51 10.45
CA ILE A 33 19.40 -7.75 9.02
C ILE A 33 20.82 -7.40 8.61
N THR A 34 21.56 -8.31 7.98
CA THR A 34 22.98 -8.13 7.69
C THR A 34 23.32 -8.09 6.21
N HIS A 35 22.51 -8.73 5.37
CA HIS A 35 22.70 -8.84 3.92
C HIS A 35 21.51 -8.33 3.11
N GLY A 36 20.62 -7.56 3.75
CA GLY A 36 19.51 -6.86 3.12
C GLY A 36 19.81 -5.38 2.86
N LEU A 37 18.88 -4.54 3.27
CA LEU A 37 18.92 -3.08 3.11
C LEU A 37 19.08 -2.33 4.45
N ASP A 38 19.61 -2.99 5.49
CA ASP A 38 19.73 -2.35 6.79
C ASP A 38 20.56 -1.06 6.73
N GLY A 39 20.00 0.00 7.32
CA GLY A 39 20.59 1.33 7.29
C GLY A 39 20.55 2.05 5.95
N ARG A 40 19.94 1.48 4.90
CA ARG A 40 19.80 2.12 3.58
C ARG A 40 18.59 3.02 3.52
N HIS A 41 18.72 4.14 2.82
CA HIS A 41 17.66 5.13 2.65
C HIS A 41 17.29 5.23 1.17
N LEU A 42 16.06 4.90 0.87
CA LEU A 42 15.54 4.89 -0.50
C LEU A 42 14.38 5.88 -0.62
N SER A 43 14.25 6.51 -1.78
CA SER A 43 13.10 7.33 -2.10
C SER A 43 12.24 6.66 -3.15
N LEU A 44 10.95 6.50 -2.85
CA LEU A 44 9.98 5.88 -3.74
C LEU A 44 8.75 6.77 -3.92
N TRP A 45 8.19 6.76 -5.11
CA TRP A 45 6.84 7.30 -5.30
C TRP A 45 6.03 6.52 -6.33
N ALA A 46 4.72 6.53 -6.11
CA ALA A 46 3.71 5.91 -6.96
C ALA A 46 3.11 6.99 -7.84
N SER A 47 3.63 7.14 -9.06
CA SER A 47 3.18 8.10 -10.06
C SER A 47 2.77 9.49 -9.51
N HIS A 48 1.51 9.88 -9.70
CA HIS A 48 0.99 11.21 -9.41
C HIS A 48 -0.06 11.18 -8.29
N GLY A 49 -0.66 12.33 -8.04
CA GLY A 49 -1.84 12.49 -7.21
C GLY A 49 -2.75 13.57 -7.79
N ARG A 50 -3.83 13.88 -7.09
CA ARG A 50 -4.74 14.94 -7.52
C ARG A 50 -4.10 16.31 -7.40
N TYR A 51 -4.31 17.11 -8.42
CA TYR A 51 -3.93 18.52 -8.50
C TYR A 51 -5.16 19.40 -8.72
N TYR A 52 -5.04 20.70 -8.48
CA TYR A 52 -6.10 21.65 -8.77
C TYR A 52 -5.96 22.26 -10.16
N ASP A 53 -6.93 22.02 -11.03
CA ASP A 53 -6.97 22.62 -12.37
C ASP A 53 -7.54 24.03 -12.27
N ASN A 54 -6.71 25.05 -12.34
CA ASN A 54 -7.08 26.46 -12.23
C ASN A 54 -8.04 26.94 -13.33
N GLN A 55 -7.99 26.31 -14.52
CA GLN A 55 -8.88 26.66 -15.63
C GLN A 55 -10.28 26.10 -15.43
N LYS A 56 -10.36 24.84 -14.95
CA LYS A 56 -11.63 24.15 -14.73
C LYS A 56 -12.20 24.38 -13.32
N LYS A 57 -11.38 24.93 -12.42
CA LYS A 57 -11.75 25.18 -11.01
C LYS A 57 -12.16 23.90 -10.27
N GLU A 58 -11.45 22.80 -10.53
CA GLU A 58 -11.74 21.48 -9.92
C GLU A 58 -10.47 20.69 -9.58
N TRP A 59 -10.56 19.79 -8.61
CA TRP A 59 -9.54 18.80 -8.29
C TRP A 59 -9.60 17.62 -9.25
N ARG A 60 -8.49 17.32 -9.90
CA ARG A 60 -8.42 16.32 -10.96
C ARG A 60 -7.25 15.35 -10.77
N TRP A 61 -7.43 14.14 -11.29
CA TRP A 61 -6.31 13.24 -11.56
C TRP A 61 -5.49 13.76 -12.75
N GLN A 62 -4.21 13.43 -12.78
CA GLN A 62 -3.37 13.76 -13.93
C GLN A 62 -3.72 12.89 -15.15
N ARG A 63 -4.29 11.72 -14.91
CA ARG A 63 -4.71 10.77 -15.95
C ARG A 63 -6.21 10.50 -15.87
N PRO A 64 -6.83 10.14 -17.03
CA PRO A 64 -8.26 9.84 -17.05
C PRO A 64 -8.57 8.53 -16.33
N TYR A 65 -9.82 8.37 -15.94
CA TYR A 65 -10.37 7.09 -15.49
C TYR A 65 -10.43 6.11 -16.67
N LEU A 66 -9.89 4.92 -16.50
CA LEU A 66 -9.94 3.84 -17.48
C LEU A 66 -9.78 2.49 -16.80
N PHE A 67 -10.57 1.51 -17.22
CA PHE A 67 -10.57 0.15 -16.66
C PHE A 67 -10.66 0.13 -15.12
N CYS A 68 -11.68 0.84 -14.60
CA CYS A 68 -12.02 0.91 -13.19
C CYS A 68 -10.98 1.60 -12.28
N THR A 69 -9.99 2.29 -12.83
CA THR A 69 -8.92 2.93 -12.07
C THR A 69 -8.40 4.20 -12.75
N THR A 70 -7.37 4.81 -12.18
CA THR A 70 -6.46 5.77 -12.84
C THR A 70 -5.04 5.28 -12.65
N GLU A 71 -4.09 5.78 -13.44
CA GLU A 71 -2.66 5.50 -13.22
C GLU A 71 -2.25 5.77 -11.77
N ASP A 72 -2.74 6.88 -11.23
CA ASP A 72 -2.41 7.38 -9.90
C ASP A 72 -2.78 6.38 -8.79
N LEU A 73 -4.00 5.86 -8.82
CA LEU A 73 -4.51 4.86 -7.87
C LEU A 73 -3.88 3.49 -8.11
N LEU A 74 -3.73 3.10 -9.38
CA LEU A 74 -3.17 1.81 -9.73
C LEU A 74 -1.73 1.66 -9.23
N SER A 75 -0.89 2.67 -9.48
CA SER A 75 0.52 2.65 -9.05
C SER A 75 0.65 2.57 -7.53
N GLN A 76 -0.23 3.25 -6.78
CA GLN A 76 -0.27 3.18 -5.31
C GLN A 76 -0.49 1.76 -4.82
N SER A 77 -1.39 1.02 -5.45
CA SER A 77 -1.76 -0.33 -5.04
C SER A 77 -0.67 -1.40 -5.23
N PHE A 78 0.42 -1.07 -5.91
CA PHE A 78 1.66 -1.86 -5.95
C PHE A 78 2.66 -1.40 -4.90
N VAL A 79 2.80 -0.08 -4.73
CA VAL A 79 3.89 0.52 -3.97
C VAL A 79 3.62 0.45 -2.47
N TYR A 80 2.45 0.92 -2.01
CA TYR A 80 2.19 1.04 -0.57
C TYR A 80 1.90 -0.29 0.12
N PRO A 81 1.05 -1.20 -0.40
CA PRO A 81 0.77 -2.45 0.30
C PRO A 81 1.84 -3.54 0.10
N PHE A 82 2.68 -3.45 -0.94
CA PHE A 82 3.62 -4.51 -1.27
C PHE A 82 5.08 -4.05 -1.30
N LEU A 83 5.45 -3.10 -2.17
CA LEU A 83 6.86 -2.76 -2.40
C LEU A 83 7.52 -2.12 -1.17
N ILE A 84 6.89 -1.10 -0.58
CA ILE A 84 7.43 -0.43 0.61
C ILE A 84 7.58 -1.40 1.79
N PRO A 85 6.56 -2.22 2.15
CA PRO A 85 6.73 -3.22 3.20
C PRO A 85 7.85 -4.23 2.92
N MET A 86 8.08 -4.67 1.67
CA MET A 86 9.20 -5.55 1.34
C MET A 86 10.55 -4.87 1.61
N LEU A 87 10.71 -3.63 1.20
CA LEU A 87 11.94 -2.87 1.43
C LEU A 87 12.20 -2.62 2.92
N GLU A 88 11.19 -2.24 3.68
CA GLU A 88 11.29 -1.97 5.12
C GLU A 88 11.53 -3.26 5.93
N ARG A 89 10.98 -4.39 5.49
CA ARG A 89 11.26 -5.71 6.07
C ARG A 89 12.66 -6.21 5.71
N ALA A 90 13.26 -5.73 4.63
CA ALA A 90 14.66 -5.92 4.31
C ALA A 90 15.61 -4.90 5.01
N GLY A 91 15.07 -3.99 5.83
CA GLY A 91 15.84 -3.05 6.65
C GLY A 91 15.95 -1.64 6.09
N ALA A 92 15.37 -1.34 4.94
CA ALA A 92 15.42 0.01 4.37
C ALA A 92 14.61 1.02 5.19
N VAL A 93 15.07 2.27 5.18
CA VAL A 93 14.27 3.44 5.52
C VAL A 93 13.72 4.01 4.20
N VAL A 94 12.41 3.97 4.04
CA VAL A 94 11.77 4.38 2.79
C VAL A 94 11.13 5.76 2.97
N PHE A 95 11.57 6.71 2.15
CA PHE A 95 11.02 8.05 2.05
C PHE A 95 10.06 8.15 0.86
N THR A 96 8.90 8.76 1.07
CA THR A 96 7.91 9.04 0.01
C THR A 96 7.60 10.54 -0.03
N PRO A 97 7.58 11.17 -1.22
CA PRO A 97 7.21 12.57 -1.36
C PRO A 97 5.69 12.81 -1.39
N ARG A 98 4.90 11.81 -1.01
CA ARG A 98 3.45 11.85 -0.84
C ARG A 98 3.06 11.14 0.45
N GLU A 99 1.85 11.42 0.94
CA GLU A 99 1.30 10.68 2.07
C GLU A 99 1.17 9.20 1.74
N ARG A 100 1.64 8.34 2.64
CA ARG A 100 1.63 6.89 2.49
C ARG A 100 0.52 6.19 3.28
N ASP A 101 -0.12 6.92 4.21
CA ASP A 101 -1.21 6.41 5.02
C ASP A 101 -2.56 6.70 4.39
N SER A 102 -3.31 5.66 4.09
CA SER A 102 -4.67 5.76 3.55
C SER A 102 -5.72 6.15 4.60
N GLN A 103 -5.37 6.16 5.90
CA GLN A 103 -6.26 6.58 6.96
C GLN A 103 -6.66 8.05 6.80
N SER A 104 -7.96 8.30 6.57
CA SER A 104 -8.50 9.65 6.38
C SER A 104 -8.71 10.44 7.67
N LEU A 105 -8.70 9.75 8.81
CA LEU A 105 -8.74 10.37 10.13
C LEU A 105 -7.32 10.68 10.60
N GLU A 106 -7.21 11.70 11.46
CA GLU A 106 -5.93 12.07 12.08
C GLU A 106 -6.13 12.64 13.47
N ALA A 107 -5.10 12.48 14.31
CA ALA A 107 -4.90 13.24 15.53
C ALA A 107 -3.50 13.84 15.53
N ILE A 108 -3.39 15.12 15.89
CA ILE A 108 -2.13 15.86 15.94
C ILE A 108 -1.95 16.37 17.35
N VAL A 109 -0.85 16.03 18.00
CA VAL A 109 -0.52 16.45 19.36
C VAL A 109 0.77 17.26 19.32
N ASP A 110 0.68 18.52 19.68
CA ASP A 110 1.74 19.52 19.58
C ASP A 110 2.13 20.05 20.97
N ASN A 111 3.38 20.46 21.13
CA ASN A 111 3.86 21.02 22.39
C ASN A 111 3.34 22.43 22.69
N ASP A 112 2.96 23.21 21.68
CA ASP A 112 2.56 24.62 21.83
C ASP A 112 1.08 24.82 22.14
N THR A 113 0.22 23.92 21.70
CA THR A 113 -1.22 24.10 21.79
C THR A 113 -1.85 23.00 22.60
N PRO A 114 -2.69 23.31 23.61
CA PRO A 114 -3.62 22.30 24.11
C PRO A 114 -4.58 21.98 22.96
N THR A 115 -4.24 20.95 22.22
CA THR A 115 -4.91 20.59 20.99
C THR A 115 -6.23 19.92 21.30
N TYR A 116 -7.24 20.20 20.50
CA TYR A 116 -8.52 19.48 20.49
C TYR A 116 -8.36 17.98 20.19
N THR A 117 -7.16 17.54 19.81
CA THR A 117 -6.84 16.19 19.35
C THR A 117 -5.88 15.41 20.26
N GLY A 118 -5.63 15.92 21.48
CA GLY A 118 -4.82 15.20 22.47
C GLY A 118 -4.21 16.06 23.55
N THR A 119 -3.28 15.50 24.31
CA THR A 119 -2.52 16.20 25.35
C THR A 119 -1.04 15.92 25.23
N TYR A 120 -0.24 16.98 25.39
CA TYR A 120 1.20 16.93 25.54
C TYR A 120 1.59 17.23 26.98
N TYR A 121 2.59 16.51 27.51
CA TYR A 121 3.18 16.83 28.82
C TYR A 121 4.64 16.40 28.91
N GLU A 122 5.37 17.04 29.81
CA GLU A 122 6.79 16.83 30.04
C GLU A 122 7.08 16.42 31.49
N LYS A 123 8.16 15.64 31.67
CA LYS A 123 8.80 15.38 32.95
C LYS A 123 10.28 15.68 32.81
N GLY A 124 10.90 16.21 33.91
CA GLY A 124 12.30 16.62 33.91
C GLY A 124 12.52 18.03 33.34
N ASP A 125 13.77 18.32 33.03
CA ASP A 125 14.18 19.69 32.66
C ASP A 125 14.12 19.84 31.13
N TRP A 126 13.14 20.60 30.67
CA TRP A 126 12.97 21.02 29.28
C TRP A 126 13.09 22.53 29.17
N ILE A 127 13.65 23.01 28.08
CA ILE A 127 13.71 24.41 27.70
C ILE A 127 13.11 24.63 26.31
N THR A 128 12.64 25.86 26.06
CA THR A 128 12.29 26.30 24.70
C THR A 128 13.54 26.97 24.11
N PRO A 129 14.18 26.34 23.10
CA PRO A 129 15.36 26.92 22.46
C PRO A 129 14.96 28.11 21.57
N GLU A 130 15.97 28.94 21.21
CA GLU A 130 15.76 29.85 20.09
C GLU A 130 15.56 29.03 18.79
N GLY A 131 14.54 29.41 18.04
CA GLY A 131 14.13 28.70 16.80
C GLY A 131 12.64 28.43 16.80
N LYS A 132 12.16 27.87 15.69
CA LYS A 132 10.74 27.60 15.48
C LYS A 132 10.51 26.09 15.39
N GLY A 133 9.30 25.66 15.70
CA GLY A 133 8.79 24.32 15.58
C GLY A 133 7.46 24.29 14.81
N PHE A 134 6.81 23.15 14.84
CA PHE A 134 5.50 22.95 14.24
C PHE A 134 4.44 23.66 15.09
N SER A 135 3.42 24.23 14.41
CA SER A 135 2.14 24.54 15.02
C SER A 135 1.07 24.64 13.95
N LEU A 136 -0.12 24.19 14.27
CA LEU A 136 -1.28 24.25 13.39
C LEU A 136 -2.40 25.05 14.05
N ASN A 137 -2.37 26.35 13.84
CA ASN A 137 -3.32 27.28 14.48
C ASN A 137 -4.61 27.48 13.68
N TYR A 138 -4.72 26.90 12.49
CA TYR A 138 -5.84 27.10 11.58
C TYR A 138 -6.32 25.77 10.99
N PRO A 139 -7.63 25.64 10.66
CA PRO A 139 -8.17 24.42 10.05
C PRO A 139 -7.61 24.17 8.63
N ALA A 140 -7.14 25.23 7.97
CA ALA A 140 -6.47 25.17 6.67
C ALA A 140 -5.11 25.84 6.75
N LEU A 141 -4.11 25.28 6.07
CA LEU A 141 -2.75 25.81 6.00
C LEU A 141 -2.59 26.60 4.70
N CYS A 142 -2.48 27.91 4.80
CA CYS A 142 -2.18 28.77 3.67
C CYS A 142 -0.83 28.39 3.06
N ASP A 143 -0.70 28.41 1.73
CA ASP A 143 0.52 28.06 1.02
C ASP A 143 1.71 29.01 1.32
N THR A 144 1.46 30.19 1.84
CA THR A 144 2.52 31.12 2.31
C THR A 144 2.99 30.85 3.74
N ILE A 145 2.32 29.95 4.48
CA ILE A 145 2.67 29.64 5.88
C ILE A 145 3.47 28.33 5.93
N PHE A 146 4.67 28.43 6.48
CA PHE A 146 5.49 27.25 6.73
C PHE A 146 5.12 26.63 8.10
N PRO A 147 4.53 25.40 8.13
CA PRO A 147 3.94 24.88 9.37
C PRO A 147 4.96 24.63 10.49
N PHE A 148 6.23 24.36 10.18
CA PHE A 148 7.30 24.14 11.14
C PHE A 148 8.03 25.44 11.56
N GLU A 149 7.48 26.61 11.24
CA GLU A 149 7.97 27.91 11.65
C GLU A 149 6.95 28.74 12.41
N THR A 150 5.78 28.17 12.69
CA THR A 150 4.68 28.87 13.37
C THR A 150 4.61 28.58 14.87
N GLY A 151 5.26 27.49 15.32
CA GLY A 151 5.32 27.06 16.71
C GLY A 151 6.72 27.09 17.31
N THR A 152 6.90 26.35 18.39
CA THR A 152 8.17 26.14 19.09
C THR A 152 8.53 24.65 19.16
N SER A 153 9.77 24.34 19.44
CA SER A 153 10.21 23.00 19.84
C SER A 153 10.71 23.00 21.27
N ARG A 154 10.81 21.82 21.87
CA ARG A 154 11.33 21.64 23.22
C ARG A 154 12.67 20.94 23.17
N LEU A 155 13.56 21.24 24.12
CA LEU A 155 14.93 20.74 24.16
C LEU A 155 15.28 20.23 25.56
N ALA A 156 15.83 19.03 25.64
CA ALA A 156 16.37 18.46 26.85
C ALA A 156 17.79 17.93 26.65
N ARG A 157 18.54 17.74 27.74
CA ARG A 157 19.89 17.15 27.69
C ARG A 157 19.82 15.63 27.53
N GLY A 158 20.61 15.08 26.63
CA GLY A 158 20.83 13.62 26.52
C GLY A 158 21.45 13.07 27.83
N GLY A 159 21.07 11.83 28.17
CA GLY A 159 21.43 11.18 29.42
C GLY A 159 20.70 11.69 30.66
N SER A 160 19.74 12.61 30.49
CA SER A 160 18.89 13.10 31.58
C SER A 160 17.62 12.25 31.71
N ARG A 161 16.90 12.38 32.84
CA ARG A 161 15.60 11.72 33.04
C ARG A 161 14.43 12.49 32.40
N ALA A 162 14.73 13.37 31.45
CA ALA A 162 13.70 14.13 30.74
C ALA A 162 12.89 13.19 29.83
N ARG A 163 11.57 13.41 29.81
CA ARG A 163 10.60 12.64 29.04
C ARG A 163 9.55 13.58 28.49
N ALA A 164 9.19 13.42 27.22
CA ALA A 164 8.05 14.06 26.59
C ALA A 164 7.02 13.02 26.15
N VAL A 165 5.74 13.31 26.32
CA VAL A 165 4.65 12.36 26.03
C VAL A 165 3.55 13.06 25.25
N TRP A 166 3.18 12.45 24.12
CA TRP A 166 2.06 12.86 23.26
C TRP A 166 0.96 11.81 23.33
N ARG A 167 -0.19 12.18 23.88
CA ARG A 167 -1.36 11.33 24.04
C ARG A 167 -2.48 11.80 23.14
N PRO A 168 -2.77 11.09 22.03
CA PRO A 168 -3.79 11.52 21.07
C PRO A 168 -5.20 11.29 21.60
N GLN A 169 -6.15 12.06 21.07
CA GLN A 169 -7.57 11.72 21.07
C GLN A 169 -7.87 11.00 19.75
N ILE A 170 -7.81 9.68 19.74
CA ILE A 170 -8.06 8.87 18.53
C ILE A 170 -9.55 8.96 18.17
N PRO A 171 -9.91 9.37 16.94
CA PRO A 171 -11.31 9.55 16.54
C PRO A 171 -12.10 8.24 16.54
N GLU A 172 -11.55 7.19 15.96
CA GLU A 172 -12.16 5.86 15.83
C GLU A 172 -11.10 4.78 15.99
N THR A 173 -11.50 3.61 16.52
CA THR A 173 -10.58 2.46 16.59
C THR A 173 -10.13 2.06 15.20
N GLY A 174 -8.82 1.99 14.96
CA GLY A 174 -8.27 1.67 13.64
C GLY A 174 -6.75 1.71 13.60
N ARG A 175 -6.21 1.45 12.43
CA ARG A 175 -4.76 1.53 12.20
C ARG A 175 -4.39 2.93 11.70
N TYR A 176 -3.37 3.51 12.32
CA TYR A 176 -2.87 4.86 12.05
C TYR A 176 -1.35 4.80 11.86
N ALA A 177 -0.85 5.49 10.86
CA ALA A 177 0.58 5.79 10.79
C ALA A 177 0.97 6.76 11.90
N VAL A 178 2.12 6.56 12.51
CA VAL A 178 2.69 7.48 13.49
C VAL A 178 3.86 8.22 12.88
N TYR A 179 3.81 9.55 12.97
CA TYR A 179 4.88 10.44 12.53
C TYR A 179 5.30 11.35 13.69
N VAL A 180 6.60 11.53 13.85
CA VAL A 180 7.16 12.48 14.81
C VAL A 180 7.84 13.64 14.09
N SER A 181 7.95 14.79 14.75
CA SER A 181 8.76 15.91 14.28
C SER A 181 9.68 16.44 15.38
N TYR A 182 10.75 17.11 14.97
CA TYR A 182 11.74 17.73 15.86
C TYR A 182 12.53 18.79 15.10
N THR A 183 13.24 19.60 15.85
CA THR A 183 14.24 20.55 15.33
C THR A 183 15.65 19.97 15.53
N THR A 184 16.46 19.99 14.49
CA THR A 184 17.87 19.54 14.55
C THR A 184 18.75 20.67 15.08
N PHE A 185 19.56 20.36 16.08
CA PHE A 185 20.57 21.25 16.67
C PHE A 185 21.99 20.69 16.43
N PRO A 186 23.05 21.52 16.54
CA PRO A 186 24.41 21.05 16.34
C PRO A 186 24.83 19.85 17.22
N ALA A 187 24.24 19.73 18.41
CA ALA A 187 24.52 18.65 19.36
C ALA A 187 23.39 17.62 19.44
N SER A 188 22.49 17.57 18.46
CA SER A 188 21.41 16.55 18.45
C SER A 188 21.95 15.14 18.51
N ALA A 189 21.30 14.30 19.30
CA ALA A 189 21.63 12.87 19.39
C ALA A 189 21.24 12.15 18.10
N ASP A 190 22.00 11.13 17.76
CA ASP A 190 21.80 10.31 16.55
C ASP A 190 21.00 9.03 16.81
N ASN A 191 20.54 8.80 18.04
CA ASN A 191 19.86 7.57 18.45
C ASN A 191 18.75 7.82 19.50
N VAL A 192 17.98 8.87 19.36
CA VAL A 192 16.92 9.27 20.31
C VAL A 192 15.87 8.17 20.42
N HIS A 193 15.51 7.83 21.66
CA HIS A 193 14.58 6.74 21.95
C HIS A 193 13.13 7.24 21.95
N TYR A 194 12.35 6.72 21.01
CA TYR A 194 10.91 6.89 20.98
C TYR A 194 10.22 5.56 21.30
N VAL A 195 9.13 5.63 22.06
CA VAL A 195 8.30 4.49 22.43
C VAL A 195 6.87 4.77 21.96
N VAL A 196 6.29 3.86 21.18
CA VAL A 196 4.91 3.91 20.76
C VAL A 196 4.10 2.89 21.55
N HIS A 197 3.15 3.37 22.35
CA HIS A 197 2.17 2.53 23.04
C HIS A 197 0.90 2.45 22.18
N HIS A 198 0.47 1.23 21.85
CA HIS A 198 -0.60 1.02 20.88
C HIS A 198 -1.42 -0.23 21.23
N ALA A 199 -2.71 -0.08 21.45
CA ALA A 199 -3.67 -1.15 21.74
C ALA A 199 -3.07 -2.30 22.60
N GLY A 200 -2.57 -1.97 23.79
CA GLY A 200 -2.00 -2.93 24.75
C GLY A 200 -0.59 -3.45 24.42
N GLN A 201 0.05 -2.95 23.37
CA GLN A 201 1.41 -3.30 22.95
C GLN A 201 2.36 -2.08 23.00
N THR A 202 3.66 -2.35 22.88
CA THR A 202 4.69 -1.32 22.93
C THR A 202 5.76 -1.62 21.90
N SER A 203 6.08 -0.62 21.05
CA SER A 203 7.17 -0.70 20.06
C SER A 203 8.21 0.38 20.29
N HIS A 204 9.48 0.04 20.19
CA HIS A 204 10.61 0.93 20.44
C HIS A 204 11.32 1.33 19.15
N PHE A 205 11.69 2.61 19.05
CA PHE A 205 12.38 3.18 17.89
C PHE A 205 13.61 3.98 18.32
N ARG A 206 14.63 3.96 17.48
CA ARG A 206 15.76 4.88 17.53
C ARG A 206 15.65 5.84 16.35
N VAL A 207 15.67 7.13 16.62
CA VAL A 207 15.56 8.18 15.61
C VAL A 207 16.81 9.03 15.65
N ASN A 208 17.43 9.22 14.49
CA ASN A 208 18.59 10.08 14.33
C ASN A 208 18.13 11.53 14.12
N GLN A 209 18.21 12.35 15.17
CA GLN A 209 17.82 13.74 15.12
C GLN A 209 18.89 14.69 14.53
N GLN A 210 20.02 14.15 14.02
CA GLN A 210 21.02 14.93 13.26
C GLN A 210 20.58 15.13 11.79
N MET A 211 19.51 14.49 11.34
CA MET A 211 18.92 14.57 10.02
C MET A 211 17.39 14.68 10.12
N GLY A 212 16.71 15.05 9.05
CA GLY A 212 15.25 15.13 9.01
C GLY A 212 14.65 16.30 9.80
N ASP A 213 15.36 17.44 9.86
CA ASP A 213 14.91 18.65 10.53
C ASP A 213 13.54 19.12 10.04
N LYS A 214 12.62 19.45 10.97
CA LYS A 214 11.35 20.13 10.68
C LYS A 214 10.53 19.45 9.58
N THR A 215 10.27 18.14 9.75
CA THR A 215 9.45 17.33 8.83
C THR A 215 8.77 16.19 9.57
N TRP A 216 7.89 15.49 8.84
CA TRP A 216 7.24 14.29 9.34
C TRP A 216 8.14 13.07 9.18
N VAL A 217 8.51 12.44 10.27
CA VAL A 217 9.35 11.25 10.34
C VAL A 217 8.49 10.05 10.68
N TYR A 218 8.32 9.15 9.74
CA TYR A 218 7.47 7.98 9.86
C TYR A 218 8.10 6.92 10.77
N LEU A 219 7.35 6.43 11.77
CA LEU A 219 7.76 5.35 12.66
C LEU A 219 7.13 3.99 12.28
N GLY A 220 5.86 3.96 11.96
CA GLY A 220 5.14 2.72 11.66
C GLY A 220 3.63 2.90 11.63
N HIS A 221 2.89 1.81 11.30
CA HIS A 221 1.43 1.73 11.41
C HIS A 221 1.05 0.85 12.59
N PHE A 222 0.17 1.36 13.47
CA PHE A 222 -0.22 0.72 14.71
C PHE A 222 -1.73 0.78 14.90
N LEU A 223 -2.28 -0.21 15.59
CA LEU A 223 -3.67 -0.21 16.03
C LEU A 223 -3.82 0.70 17.26
N PHE A 224 -4.79 1.60 17.24
CA PHE A 224 -5.18 2.41 18.37
C PHE A 224 -6.67 2.28 18.63
N HIS A 225 -7.06 2.22 19.91
CA HIS A 225 -8.45 2.30 20.32
C HIS A 225 -8.96 3.73 20.29
N ALA A 226 -10.24 3.93 20.00
CA ALA A 226 -10.88 5.23 20.02
C ALA A 226 -10.78 5.90 21.42
N GLY A 227 -10.66 7.21 21.40
CA GLY A 227 -10.58 8.01 22.63
C GLY A 227 -9.15 8.34 23.06
N GLN A 228 -9.02 8.91 24.24
CA GLN A 228 -7.75 9.25 24.84
C GLN A 228 -7.49 8.29 26.02
N THR A 229 -6.56 7.38 25.87
CA THR A 229 -6.20 6.36 26.87
C THR A 229 -4.73 6.43 27.24
N GLU A 230 -4.35 5.80 28.36
CA GLU A 230 -2.92 5.69 28.73
C GLU A 230 -2.15 4.73 27.81
N GLU A 231 -2.85 3.81 27.18
CA GLU A 231 -2.30 2.81 26.27
C GLU A 231 -2.10 3.34 24.84
N ASN A 232 -2.54 4.56 24.54
CA ASN A 232 -2.38 5.21 23.26
C ASN A 232 -1.50 6.45 23.43
N CYS A 233 -0.19 6.32 23.28
CA CYS A 233 0.70 7.49 23.32
C CYS A 233 2.04 7.24 22.64
N VAL A 234 2.75 8.32 22.35
CA VAL A 234 4.16 8.30 21.97
C VAL A 234 4.96 8.94 23.09
N GLU A 235 6.05 8.31 23.47
CA GLU A 235 7.00 8.86 24.44
C GLU A 235 8.37 9.10 23.79
N LEU A 236 9.06 10.16 24.19
CA LEU A 236 10.47 10.40 23.93
C LEU A 236 11.23 10.31 25.25
N LEU A 237 12.29 9.50 25.29
CA LEU A 237 13.13 9.28 26.47
C LEU A 237 14.54 9.84 26.21
N ALA A 238 14.95 10.84 27.00
CA ALA A 238 16.27 11.45 26.87
C ALA A 238 17.39 10.63 27.56
N GLU A 239 17.04 9.72 28.48
CA GLU A 239 17.99 8.98 29.30
C GLU A 239 18.89 8.05 28.49
N ASP A 240 18.41 7.51 27.39
CA ASP A 240 19.16 6.61 26.51
C ASP A 240 20.07 7.33 25.50
N SER A 241 19.98 8.64 25.40
CA SER A 241 20.86 9.44 24.54
C SER A 241 22.19 9.75 25.23
N PRO A 242 23.33 9.82 24.52
CA PRO A 242 24.63 10.08 25.10
C PRO A 242 24.68 11.40 25.85
N SER A 243 25.41 11.41 26.99
CA SER A 243 25.69 12.66 27.74
C SER A 243 26.46 13.63 26.85
N GLY A 244 26.09 14.90 26.90
CA GLY A 244 26.70 15.95 26.07
C GLY A 244 25.95 16.18 24.76
N THR A 245 24.97 15.35 24.43
CA THR A 245 24.00 15.59 23.31
C THR A 245 22.74 16.29 23.82
N VAL A 246 21.86 16.64 22.87
CA VAL A 246 20.53 17.15 23.15
C VAL A 246 19.48 16.35 22.40
N VAL A 247 18.28 16.26 22.94
CA VAL A 247 17.10 15.68 22.29
C VAL A 247 16.05 16.76 22.12
N SER A 248 15.39 16.77 20.97
CA SER A 248 14.35 17.71 20.63
C SER A 248 13.00 17.01 20.53
N ALA A 249 11.96 17.64 21.10
CA ALA A 249 10.58 17.25 21.03
C ALA A 249 9.77 18.37 20.35
N ASP A 250 8.81 18.01 19.50
CA ASP A 250 7.95 18.96 18.81
C ASP A 250 6.54 18.34 18.70
N CYS A 251 6.10 17.91 17.57
CA CYS A 251 4.77 17.40 17.31
C CYS A 251 4.77 15.90 16.98
N VAL A 252 3.66 15.23 17.29
CA VAL A 252 3.37 13.86 16.84
C VAL A 252 2.03 13.83 16.13
N ARG A 253 2.00 13.20 14.96
CA ARG A 253 0.81 13.00 14.13
C ARG A 253 0.48 11.51 14.04
N PHE A 254 -0.81 11.20 14.21
CA PHE A 254 -1.41 9.88 14.07
C PHE A 254 -2.38 9.91 12.90
N GLY A 255 -2.14 9.10 11.88
CA GLY A 255 -2.97 8.99 10.68
C GLY A 255 -2.56 9.90 9.53
N GLY A 256 -3.01 9.53 8.34
CA GLY A 256 -2.81 10.29 7.10
C GLY A 256 -3.59 11.59 7.07
N GLY A 257 -4.85 11.53 7.48
CA GLY A 257 -5.73 12.69 7.54
C GLY A 257 -6.22 13.17 6.18
N ARG A 258 -6.79 14.40 6.19
CA ARG A 258 -7.33 15.04 4.99
C ARG A 258 -6.49 16.23 4.55
N GLY A 259 -6.54 16.51 3.25
CA GLY A 259 -5.85 17.65 2.64
C GLY A 259 -6.37 18.97 3.15
N ARG A 260 -5.50 19.72 3.81
CA ARG A 260 -5.78 21.03 4.40
C ARG A 260 -4.85 22.15 3.90
N VAL A 261 -3.91 21.82 3.01
CA VAL A 261 -3.06 22.83 2.39
C VAL A 261 -3.89 23.60 1.37
N GLU A 262 -3.98 24.90 1.55
CA GLU A 262 -4.66 25.79 0.62
C GLU A 262 -3.83 25.95 -0.65
N ARG A 263 -4.50 25.89 -1.79
CA ARG A 263 -3.92 26.28 -3.07
C ARG A 263 -4.31 27.69 -3.40
N SER A 264 -3.34 28.57 -3.64
CA SER A 264 -3.57 29.88 -4.23
C SER A 264 -4.15 29.73 -5.62
N ASN A 265 -5.15 30.54 -5.93
CA ASN A 265 -5.85 30.52 -7.21
C ASN A 265 -5.95 31.95 -7.77
N PRO A 266 -4.84 32.48 -8.33
CA PRO A 266 -4.82 33.85 -8.82
C PRO A 266 -5.62 34.00 -10.11
N ASP A 267 -6.41 35.05 -10.18
CA ASP A 267 -6.91 35.57 -11.45
C ASP A 267 -5.83 36.46 -12.09
N VAL A 268 -5.64 36.34 -13.40
CA VAL A 268 -4.62 37.08 -14.13
C VAL A 268 -5.27 38.15 -14.97
N CYS A 269 -4.93 39.41 -14.70
CA CYS A 269 -5.26 40.52 -15.59
C CYS A 269 -3.99 41.06 -16.27
N TYR A 270 -4.16 41.55 -17.47
CA TYR A 270 -3.04 42.04 -18.25
C TYR A 270 -3.21 43.54 -18.50
N THR A 271 -2.12 44.28 -18.32
CA THR A 271 -1.99 45.64 -18.80
C THR A 271 -0.98 45.71 -19.92
N TYR A 272 -1.17 46.64 -20.82
CA TYR A 272 -0.39 46.77 -22.06
C TYR A 272 0.26 48.12 -22.15
N PRO A 273 1.19 48.49 -21.27
CA PRO A 273 1.88 49.73 -21.35
C PRO A 273 2.75 49.80 -22.65
N GLN A 274 2.69 50.97 -23.24
CA GLN A 274 3.51 51.28 -24.43
C GLN A 274 4.76 52.05 -24.06
N ARG A 275 5.87 51.69 -24.62
CA ARG A 275 7.13 52.42 -24.48
C ARG A 275 7.80 52.60 -25.82
N MET A 276 8.48 53.75 -26.01
CA MET A 276 9.34 53.97 -27.18
C MET A 276 10.69 53.25 -27.00
N VAL A 277 11.07 52.49 -27.98
CA VAL A 277 12.36 51.81 -28.03
C VAL A 277 13.05 52.19 -29.33
N GLN A 278 14.27 52.64 -29.22
CA GLN A 278 15.10 52.88 -30.38
C GLN A 278 15.69 51.58 -30.90
N ARG A 279 15.33 51.22 -32.09
CA ARG A 279 15.90 50.03 -32.76
C ARG A 279 16.79 50.44 -33.90
N MET A 280 17.88 49.73 -34.06
CA MET A 280 18.75 49.85 -35.23
C MET A 280 18.29 48.83 -36.28
N ASP A 281 17.63 49.30 -37.31
CA ASP A 281 17.20 48.45 -38.41
C ASP A 281 18.26 48.50 -39.53
N THR A 282 18.61 47.36 -40.08
CA THR A 282 19.48 47.29 -41.27
C THR A 282 18.58 47.33 -42.50
N VAL A 283 18.65 48.41 -43.22
CA VAL A 283 17.93 48.62 -44.48
C VAL A 283 18.86 48.29 -45.63
N THR A 284 18.44 47.39 -46.51
CA THR A 284 19.17 47.16 -47.77
C THR A 284 18.91 48.35 -48.66
N THR A 285 19.99 48.98 -49.20
CA THR A 285 19.86 50.06 -50.17
C THR A 285 19.28 49.56 -51.47
N ASP A 286 17.99 49.83 -51.69
CA ASP A 286 17.35 49.59 -52.98
C ASP A 286 17.80 50.63 -54.01
N SER A 287 17.40 50.47 -55.29
CA SER A 287 17.77 51.39 -56.39
C SER A 287 17.29 52.83 -56.15
N LEU A 288 16.15 53.04 -55.50
CA LEU A 288 15.61 54.37 -55.18
C LEU A 288 16.44 55.07 -54.09
N TRP A 289 16.77 54.35 -52.99
CA TRP A 289 17.66 54.87 -51.96
C TRP A 289 19.04 55.19 -52.46
N ARG A 290 19.60 54.32 -53.27
CA ARG A 290 20.91 54.53 -53.94
C ARG A 290 20.86 55.73 -54.81
N SER A 291 19.84 55.90 -55.62
CA SER A 291 19.67 57.09 -56.52
C SER A 291 19.56 58.40 -55.73
N LYS A 292 18.84 58.33 -54.53
CA LYS A 292 18.70 59.51 -53.67
C LYS A 292 20.05 59.89 -53.02
N LEU A 293 20.82 58.94 -52.54
CA LEU A 293 22.13 59.17 -51.94
C LEU A 293 23.14 59.73 -53.01
N LEU A 294 23.09 59.21 -54.24
CA LEU A 294 23.86 59.77 -55.37
C LEU A 294 23.48 61.23 -55.70
N ALA A 295 22.18 61.57 -55.68
CA ALA A 295 21.69 62.93 -55.90
C ALA A 295 22.07 63.87 -54.73
N ASP A 296 22.24 63.37 -53.55
CA ASP A 296 22.69 64.09 -52.34
C ASP A 296 24.24 64.20 -52.30
N GLY A 297 24.97 63.82 -53.40
CA GLY A 297 26.40 63.99 -53.55
C GLY A 297 27.30 62.88 -53.01
N TRP A 298 26.74 61.74 -52.68
CA TRP A 298 27.57 60.60 -52.25
C TRP A 298 28.28 59.91 -53.38
N HIS A 299 29.54 59.57 -53.14
CA HIS A 299 30.33 58.88 -54.18
C HIS A 299 29.80 57.44 -54.33
N PRO A 300 29.60 56.89 -55.54
CA PRO A 300 29.00 55.57 -55.79
C PRO A 300 29.65 54.45 -55.02
N ASP A 301 30.98 54.52 -54.83
CA ASP A 301 31.73 53.47 -54.12
C ASP A 301 31.65 53.62 -52.56
N SER A 302 31.10 54.75 -52.07
CA SER A 302 30.97 55.07 -50.66
C SER A 302 29.59 54.72 -50.16
N ILE A 303 28.65 54.27 -51.00
CA ILE A 303 27.32 53.87 -50.60
C ILE A 303 27.34 52.40 -50.15
N PRO A 304 27.21 52.11 -48.84
CA PRO A 304 27.27 50.74 -48.39
C PRO A 304 26.08 49.99 -48.90
N PRO A 305 26.17 48.67 -49.09
CA PRO A 305 25.07 47.83 -49.56
C PRO A 305 23.96 47.72 -48.51
N ARG A 306 24.26 48.11 -47.29
CA ARG A 306 23.31 48.16 -46.15
C ARG A 306 23.54 49.38 -45.29
N ILE A 307 22.47 50.05 -44.90
CA ILE A 307 22.51 51.24 -44.03
C ILE A 307 21.77 50.87 -42.73
N CYS A 308 22.36 51.17 -41.61
CA CYS A 308 21.68 51.06 -40.30
C CYS A 308 20.92 52.40 -40.05
N VAL A 309 19.62 52.26 -39.88
CA VAL A 309 18.75 53.41 -39.59
C VAL A 309 18.18 53.24 -38.18
N GLN A 310 18.38 54.27 -37.40
CA GLN A 310 17.75 54.30 -36.08
C GLN A 310 16.29 54.69 -36.25
N ARG A 311 15.39 53.83 -35.73
CA ARG A 311 13.95 54.11 -35.73
C ARG A 311 13.40 54.04 -34.33
N ASP A 312 12.56 54.97 -34.01
CA ASP A 312 11.73 54.93 -32.85
C ASP A 312 10.53 53.99 -33.11
N THR A 313 10.46 52.93 -32.35
CA THR A 313 9.42 51.90 -32.46
C THR A 313 8.63 51.85 -31.16
N ILE A 314 7.31 51.91 -31.25
CA ILE A 314 6.45 51.68 -30.09
C ILE A 314 6.38 50.18 -29.83
N VAL A 315 6.85 49.77 -28.68
CA VAL A 315 6.73 48.40 -28.21
C VAL A 315 5.62 48.38 -27.13
N THR A 316 4.70 47.47 -27.30
CA THR A 316 3.69 47.19 -26.29
C THR A 316 4.21 46.05 -25.42
N ASP A 317 4.48 46.33 -24.17
CA ASP A 317 4.82 45.31 -23.21
C ASP A 317 3.53 44.68 -22.66
N THR A 318 3.59 43.42 -22.33
CA THR A 318 2.47 42.71 -21.65
C THR A 318 2.88 42.50 -20.21
N LEU A 319 2.21 43.13 -19.26
CA LEU A 319 2.45 42.95 -17.83
C LEU A 319 1.27 42.21 -17.21
N ALA A 320 1.56 41.08 -16.62
CA ALA A 320 0.59 40.26 -15.87
C ALA A 320 0.47 40.78 -14.43
N HIS A 321 -0.73 40.93 -13.96
CA HIS A 321 -1.06 41.24 -12.57
C HIS A 321 -1.87 40.11 -11.99
N TYR A 322 -1.44 39.59 -10.84
CA TYR A 322 -2.04 38.44 -10.18
C TYR A 322 -2.90 38.93 -9.02
N LEU A 323 -4.18 38.56 -9.05
CA LEU A 323 -5.16 38.87 -8.01
C LEU A 323 -5.48 37.59 -7.25
N TYR A 324 -4.91 37.44 -6.06
CA TYR A 324 -5.11 36.27 -5.22
C TYR A 324 -6.43 36.37 -4.47
N GLY A 325 -7.29 35.37 -4.65
CA GLY A 325 -8.52 35.16 -3.88
C GLY A 325 -8.26 34.29 -2.64
N LYS A 326 -9.34 33.81 -2.03
CA LYS A 326 -9.26 32.81 -0.96
C LYS A 326 -8.68 31.52 -1.51
N GLY A 327 -7.75 30.93 -0.80
CA GLY A 327 -7.16 29.63 -1.13
C GLY A 327 -8.19 28.48 -1.09
N ILE A 328 -7.89 27.42 -1.79
CA ILE A 328 -8.76 26.24 -1.94
C ILE A 328 -8.03 25.02 -1.40
N THR A 329 -8.66 24.30 -0.46
CA THR A 329 -8.20 22.99 0.04
C THR A 329 -8.90 21.87 -0.69
N SER A 330 -8.27 20.70 -0.80
CA SER A 330 -8.90 19.52 -1.40
C SER A 330 -9.99 18.92 -0.52
N GLY A 331 -9.76 18.86 0.80
CA GLY A 331 -10.57 18.12 1.75
C GLY A 331 -10.62 16.60 1.50
N LEU A 332 -9.86 16.12 0.51
CA LEU A 332 -9.74 14.69 0.20
C LEU A 332 -8.85 13.98 1.23
N PRO A 333 -8.93 12.64 1.36
CA PRO A 333 -7.87 11.90 2.04
C PRO A 333 -6.50 12.31 1.47
N ARG A 334 -5.54 12.61 2.35
CA ARG A 334 -4.24 13.23 1.94
C ARG A 334 -3.43 12.33 1.00
N TYR A 335 -3.54 11.03 1.12
CA TYR A 335 -2.84 10.09 0.22
C TYR A 335 -3.28 10.22 -1.26
N LEU A 336 -4.43 10.82 -1.54
CA LEU A 336 -4.92 11.08 -2.90
C LEU A 336 -4.37 12.38 -3.49
N GLU A 337 -3.80 13.27 -2.68
CA GLU A 337 -3.25 14.54 -3.15
C GLU A 337 -1.89 14.37 -3.84
N GLY A 338 -1.59 15.28 -4.75
CA GLY A 338 -0.29 15.40 -5.38
C GLY A 338 0.84 15.74 -4.40
N ALA A 339 2.06 15.48 -4.82
CA ALA A 339 3.27 15.67 -4.01
C ALA A 339 3.47 17.13 -3.58
N ARG A 340 3.01 18.10 -4.35
CA ARG A 340 3.09 19.52 -4.00
C ARG A 340 2.45 19.82 -2.66
N TYR A 341 1.28 19.26 -2.38
CA TYR A 341 0.54 19.49 -1.13
C TYR A 341 1.22 18.79 0.05
N TYR A 342 1.66 17.57 -0.15
CA TYR A 342 2.43 16.84 0.86
C TYR A 342 3.78 17.51 1.14
N ALA A 343 4.49 17.99 0.12
CA ALA A 343 5.77 18.65 0.28
C ALA A 343 5.64 19.89 1.16
N HIS A 344 4.61 20.71 0.95
CA HIS A 344 4.33 21.86 1.81
C HIS A 344 3.95 21.42 3.24
N TRP A 345 3.08 20.42 3.37
CA TRP A 345 2.70 19.81 4.65
C TRP A 345 3.90 19.21 5.40
N ALA A 346 4.86 18.66 4.68
CA ALA A 346 6.12 18.13 5.21
C ALA A 346 7.23 19.18 5.38
N GLY A 347 6.90 20.47 5.33
CA GLY A 347 7.80 21.56 5.64
C GLY A 347 8.74 21.95 4.48
N LEU A 348 8.27 21.92 3.24
CA LEU A 348 8.93 22.63 2.14
C LEU A 348 8.35 24.03 2.02
N PRO A 349 9.20 25.07 1.89
CA PRO A 349 8.71 26.43 1.65
C PRO A 349 7.93 26.52 0.34
N ASP A 350 6.88 27.35 0.31
CA ASP A 350 6.08 27.60 -0.88
C ASP A 350 6.92 28.02 -2.09
N SER A 351 7.94 28.83 -1.88
CA SER A 351 8.86 29.28 -2.94
C SER A 351 9.58 28.16 -3.69
N LEU A 352 9.68 26.95 -3.12
CA LEU A 352 10.23 25.77 -3.75
C LEU A 352 9.18 24.93 -4.47
N VAL A 353 7.95 24.91 -3.99
CA VAL A 353 6.87 24.05 -4.50
C VAL A 353 5.90 24.78 -5.43
N THR A 354 5.84 26.12 -5.39
CA THR A 354 4.96 26.92 -6.22
C THR A 354 5.78 27.77 -7.19
N ARG A 355 5.55 27.58 -8.48
CA ARG A 355 6.13 28.41 -9.55
C ARG A 355 5.03 29.10 -10.35
N ASP A 356 5.44 30.02 -11.22
CA ASP A 356 4.53 30.74 -12.13
C ASP A 356 3.29 31.29 -11.39
N HIS A 357 3.51 31.80 -10.17
CA HIS A 357 2.45 32.36 -9.30
C HIS A 357 1.32 31.38 -8.95
N GLY A 358 1.57 30.08 -9.06
CA GLY A 358 0.57 29.04 -8.80
C GLY A 358 -0.45 28.82 -9.91
N LEU A 359 -0.21 29.30 -11.10
CA LEU A 359 -1.14 29.17 -12.23
C LEU A 359 -1.26 27.74 -12.76
N VAL A 360 -0.18 26.95 -12.66
CA VAL A 360 -0.13 25.58 -13.23
C VAL A 360 0.29 24.59 -12.17
N ASP A 361 -0.68 24.19 -11.37
CA ASP A 361 -0.48 23.25 -10.25
C ASP A 361 0.07 21.89 -10.71
N TYR A 362 -0.31 21.43 -11.89
CA TYR A 362 0.24 20.23 -12.53
C TYR A 362 1.78 20.25 -12.62
N ASN A 363 2.36 21.39 -13.05
CA ASN A 363 3.82 21.53 -13.17
C ASN A 363 4.48 21.63 -11.79
N ASP A 364 3.82 22.25 -10.84
CA ASP A 364 4.30 22.35 -9.46
C ASP A 364 4.36 20.97 -8.81
N ASP A 365 3.33 20.13 -9.02
CA ASP A 365 3.31 18.75 -8.53
C ASP A 365 4.45 17.90 -9.11
N LEU A 366 4.65 17.92 -10.42
CA LEU A 366 5.72 17.18 -11.08
C LEU A 366 7.12 17.46 -10.51
N ARG A 367 7.37 18.73 -10.14
CA ARG A 367 8.67 19.17 -9.63
C ARG A 367 8.84 18.90 -8.15
N SER A 368 7.76 18.99 -7.38
CA SER A 368 7.78 18.89 -5.93
C SER A 368 8.36 17.56 -5.44
N ARG A 369 8.16 16.46 -6.16
CA ARG A 369 8.72 15.14 -5.83
C ARG A 369 10.24 15.18 -5.76
N SER A 370 10.89 15.64 -6.83
CA SER A 370 12.34 15.74 -6.90
C SER A 370 12.90 16.80 -5.96
N TYR A 371 12.20 17.92 -5.77
CA TYR A 371 12.66 18.99 -4.88
C TYR A 371 12.61 18.58 -3.43
N LEU A 372 11.53 17.92 -3.00
CA LEU A 372 11.45 17.40 -1.64
C LEU A 372 12.56 16.37 -1.39
N LEU A 373 12.78 15.44 -2.31
CA LEU A 373 13.90 14.50 -2.23
C LEU A 373 15.24 15.22 -2.09
N ASN A 374 15.51 16.23 -2.95
CA ASN A 374 16.80 16.96 -2.93
C ASN A 374 16.99 17.72 -1.62
N VAL A 375 15.94 18.32 -1.04
CA VAL A 375 16.01 18.99 0.25
C VAL A 375 16.24 17.96 1.37
N MET A 376 15.57 16.81 1.32
CA MET A 376 15.81 15.75 2.31
C MET A 376 17.24 15.24 2.26
N ALA A 377 17.77 14.99 1.05
CA ALA A 377 19.11 14.42 0.86
C ALA A 377 20.24 15.44 0.96
N GLY A 378 19.97 16.74 0.79
CA GLY A 378 20.98 17.81 0.80
C GLY A 378 21.79 17.84 2.10
N GLY A 379 23.11 17.98 2.00
CA GLY A 379 24.07 17.94 3.10
C GLY A 379 24.40 16.51 3.58
N SER A 380 23.85 15.47 2.95
CA SER A 380 24.23 14.08 3.18
C SER A 380 25.51 13.71 2.44
N PRO A 381 26.16 12.57 2.73
CA PRO A 381 27.32 12.11 1.97
C PRO A 381 27.03 11.93 0.47
N PHE A 382 25.81 11.56 0.10
CA PHE A 382 25.42 11.31 -1.29
C PHE A 382 25.05 12.59 -2.06
N VAL A 383 24.68 13.66 -1.35
CA VAL A 383 24.36 14.98 -1.92
C VAL A 383 25.10 16.07 -1.14
N PRO A 384 26.45 16.06 -1.15
CA PRO A 384 27.26 17.04 -0.44
C PRO A 384 27.10 18.45 -1.06
N ASP A 385 27.61 19.45 -0.36
CA ASP A 385 27.68 20.85 -0.81
C ASP A 385 26.31 21.52 -1.09
N THR A 386 25.24 20.92 -0.61
CA THR A 386 23.86 21.44 -0.72
C THR A 386 23.29 21.58 0.70
N VAL A 387 22.61 22.68 0.97
CA VAL A 387 21.86 22.84 2.23
C VAL A 387 20.60 21.98 2.17
N GLY A 388 20.42 21.16 3.19
CA GLY A 388 19.26 20.28 3.28
C GLY A 388 19.16 19.58 4.63
N ARG A 389 18.35 18.54 4.71
CA ARG A 389 18.00 17.81 5.92
C ARG A 389 18.89 16.59 6.22
N ARG A 390 19.93 16.38 5.43
CA ARG A 390 21.00 15.39 5.63
C ARG A 390 20.59 13.92 5.62
N VAL A 391 19.38 13.58 5.17
CA VAL A 391 18.96 12.19 5.06
C VAL A 391 19.77 11.50 3.95
N PRO A 392 20.51 10.41 4.23
CA PRO A 392 21.43 9.83 3.26
C PRO A 392 20.70 8.93 2.24
N ILE A 393 19.80 9.54 1.46
CA ILE A 393 19.07 8.86 0.39
C ILE A 393 20.05 8.51 -0.73
N GLU A 394 20.09 7.23 -1.10
CA GLU A 394 21.05 6.68 -2.07
C GLU A 394 20.48 6.50 -3.47
N LEU A 395 19.16 6.28 -3.56
CA LEU A 395 18.51 5.79 -4.76
C LEU A 395 17.06 6.26 -4.80
N GLN A 396 16.57 6.57 -6.00
CA GLN A 396 15.18 6.91 -6.25
C GLN A 396 14.56 5.93 -7.25
N PHE A 397 13.31 5.55 -7.00
CA PHE A 397 12.47 4.74 -7.88
C PHE A 397 11.08 5.35 -8.00
N ALA A 398 10.56 5.47 -9.23
CA ALA A 398 9.19 5.86 -9.50
C ALA A 398 8.47 4.76 -10.29
N LEU A 399 7.28 4.39 -9.82
CA LEU A 399 6.40 3.47 -10.53
C LEU A 399 5.30 4.24 -11.24
N HIS A 400 5.19 4.03 -12.54
CA HIS A 400 4.20 4.62 -13.42
C HIS A 400 3.54 3.55 -14.29
N THR A 401 2.52 3.94 -15.04
CA THR A 401 1.93 3.15 -16.11
C THR A 401 1.78 4.01 -17.36
N ASP A 402 2.20 3.48 -18.50
CA ASP A 402 2.19 4.19 -19.78
C ASP A 402 0.83 4.11 -20.48
N ALA A 403 0.71 4.82 -21.57
CA ALA A 403 -0.42 4.81 -22.48
C ALA A 403 -0.13 3.98 -23.75
N GLY A 404 -1.17 3.48 -24.39
CA GLY A 404 -1.12 2.74 -25.64
C GLY A 404 -1.54 1.28 -25.49
N CYS A 405 -1.82 0.63 -26.62
CA CYS A 405 -2.18 -0.77 -26.65
C CYS A 405 -1.92 -1.38 -28.02
N HIS A 406 -1.75 -2.69 -28.08
CA HIS A 406 -1.75 -3.43 -29.33
C HIS A 406 -3.19 -3.70 -29.80
N ARG A 407 -3.48 -3.47 -31.08
CA ARG A 407 -4.83 -3.70 -31.65
C ARG A 407 -5.25 -5.16 -31.63
N ASN A 408 -4.30 -6.09 -31.62
CA ASN A 408 -4.54 -7.52 -31.55
C ASN A 408 -4.83 -8.01 -30.13
N GLY A 409 -4.77 -7.12 -29.12
CA GLY A 409 -5.04 -7.46 -27.72
C GLY A 409 -3.89 -8.13 -26.98
N ASP A 410 -2.67 -8.12 -27.54
CA ASP A 410 -1.49 -8.64 -26.83
C ASP A 410 -1.06 -7.74 -25.68
N ILE A 411 -0.27 -8.30 -24.75
CA ILE A 411 0.36 -7.55 -23.65
C ILE A 411 1.23 -6.43 -24.24
N TYR A 412 1.04 -5.21 -23.75
CA TYR A 412 1.81 -4.04 -24.17
C TYR A 412 3.17 -3.96 -23.45
N GLY A 413 3.20 -4.28 -22.14
CA GLY A 413 4.40 -4.50 -21.37
C GLY A 413 5.11 -3.23 -20.88
N SER A 414 6.37 -3.42 -20.45
CA SER A 414 7.13 -2.42 -19.70
C SER A 414 8.02 -1.53 -20.55
N LEU A 415 8.29 -0.33 -20.02
CA LEU A 415 9.22 0.66 -20.54
C LEU A 415 9.96 1.29 -19.37
N ALA A 416 11.24 1.60 -19.52
CA ALA A 416 12.01 2.28 -18.50
C ALA A 416 12.51 3.64 -18.98
N ILE A 417 12.63 4.61 -18.05
CA ILE A 417 13.05 5.97 -18.36
C ILE A 417 14.18 6.36 -17.42
N ALA A 418 15.23 6.97 -17.99
CA ALA A 418 16.33 7.61 -17.28
C ALA A 418 16.74 8.90 -17.95
N THR A 419 17.53 9.73 -17.26
CA THR A 419 18.16 10.92 -17.81
C THR A 419 19.63 10.95 -17.38
N ASP A 420 20.56 11.17 -18.31
CA ASP A 420 22.00 11.13 -18.08
C ASP A 420 22.62 12.52 -17.87
N TYR A 421 21.77 13.54 -17.62
CA TYR A 421 22.18 14.92 -17.28
C TYR A 421 21.19 15.54 -16.28
N ASP A 422 21.62 16.59 -15.57
CA ASP A 422 20.75 17.36 -14.68
C ASP A 422 20.15 18.63 -15.35
N ASP A 423 19.42 19.42 -14.54
CA ASP A 423 18.81 20.69 -14.99
C ASP A 423 19.82 21.70 -15.55
N TYR A 424 21.11 21.53 -15.28
CA TYR A 424 22.21 22.39 -15.72
C TYR A 424 23.10 21.72 -16.80
N GLY A 425 22.79 20.52 -17.24
CA GLY A 425 23.56 19.75 -18.22
C GLY A 425 24.73 18.98 -17.61
N HIS A 426 24.85 18.84 -16.29
CA HIS A 426 25.93 18.05 -15.69
C HIS A 426 25.62 16.55 -15.84
N THR A 427 26.64 15.78 -16.21
CA THR A 427 26.59 14.33 -16.45
C THR A 427 27.11 13.51 -15.28
N VAL A 428 27.43 14.15 -14.17
CA VAL A 428 27.94 13.53 -12.94
C VAL A 428 27.12 14.03 -11.77
N TYR A 429 26.73 13.12 -10.88
CA TYR A 429 26.09 13.45 -9.60
C TYR A 429 27.09 14.12 -8.66
N ARG A 430 26.59 14.85 -7.65
CA ARG A 430 27.43 15.48 -6.63
C ARG A 430 28.23 14.47 -5.80
N SER A 431 27.77 13.23 -5.71
CA SER A 431 28.48 12.10 -5.12
C SER A 431 29.69 11.60 -5.92
N GLY A 432 29.89 12.09 -7.14
CA GLY A 432 30.92 11.60 -8.06
C GLY A 432 30.48 10.48 -9.00
N LEU A 433 29.26 9.93 -8.82
CA LEU A 433 28.71 8.94 -9.74
C LEU A 433 28.42 9.53 -11.12
N SER A 434 28.69 8.76 -12.18
CA SER A 434 28.19 9.08 -13.51
C SER A 434 26.67 8.97 -13.55
N ARG A 435 25.98 9.94 -14.18
CA ARG A 435 24.52 9.84 -14.39
C ARG A 435 24.11 8.69 -15.32
N LYS A 436 25.04 8.10 -16.06
CA LYS A 436 24.82 6.85 -16.81
C LYS A 436 24.51 5.64 -15.91
N VAL A 437 24.79 5.74 -14.61
CA VAL A 437 24.33 4.74 -13.63
C VAL A 437 22.81 4.61 -13.65
N SER A 438 22.07 5.72 -13.80
CA SER A 438 20.61 5.71 -13.91
C SER A 438 20.10 4.98 -15.15
N GLU A 439 20.79 5.10 -16.28
CA GLU A 439 20.47 4.37 -17.51
C GLU A 439 20.63 2.86 -17.31
N ARG A 440 21.76 2.42 -16.74
CA ARG A 440 22.00 0.99 -16.45
C ARG A 440 21.03 0.44 -15.43
N TYR A 441 20.74 1.22 -14.39
CA TYR A 441 19.75 0.88 -13.36
C TYR A 441 18.37 0.68 -13.97
N ALA A 442 17.90 1.61 -14.80
CA ALA A 442 16.61 1.53 -15.47
C ALA A 442 16.51 0.32 -16.42
N GLY A 443 17.54 0.06 -17.22
CA GLY A 443 17.60 -1.10 -18.11
C GLY A 443 17.60 -2.40 -17.36
N LYS A 444 18.40 -2.51 -16.28
CA LYS A 444 18.44 -3.71 -15.46
C LYS A 444 17.10 -3.97 -14.76
N MET A 445 16.47 -2.94 -14.16
CA MET A 445 15.17 -3.04 -13.52
C MET A 445 14.11 -3.60 -14.48
N MET A 446 14.02 -3.04 -15.69
CA MET A 446 13.05 -3.50 -16.69
C MET A 446 13.31 -4.96 -17.09
N ASN A 447 14.58 -5.36 -17.24
CA ASN A 447 14.95 -6.73 -17.57
C ASN A 447 14.59 -7.72 -16.44
N ASP A 448 14.94 -7.39 -15.20
CA ASP A 448 14.69 -8.23 -14.03
C ASP A 448 13.19 -8.45 -13.84
N VAL A 449 12.39 -7.38 -13.89
CA VAL A 449 10.93 -7.45 -13.76
C VAL A 449 10.30 -8.27 -14.89
N ALA A 450 10.71 -8.04 -16.13
CA ALA A 450 10.17 -8.78 -17.26
C ALA A 450 10.54 -10.26 -17.22
N ALA A 451 11.73 -10.62 -16.75
CA ALA A 451 12.16 -12.00 -16.58
C ALA A 451 11.33 -12.74 -15.53
N ASP A 452 11.16 -12.14 -14.35
CA ASP A 452 10.37 -12.73 -13.27
C ASP A 452 8.89 -12.92 -13.68
N LEU A 453 8.26 -11.87 -14.24
CA LEU A 453 6.88 -11.93 -14.69
C LEU A 453 6.67 -12.96 -15.82
N SER A 454 7.63 -13.06 -16.74
CA SER A 454 7.57 -14.05 -17.82
C SER A 454 7.63 -15.48 -17.27
N SER A 455 8.48 -15.72 -16.29
CA SER A 455 8.63 -17.02 -15.64
C SER A 455 7.38 -17.42 -14.85
N LEU A 456 6.89 -16.51 -13.98
CA LEU A 456 5.77 -16.78 -13.07
C LEU A 456 4.44 -16.98 -13.79
N TYR A 457 4.19 -16.22 -14.85
CA TYR A 457 2.91 -16.25 -15.57
C TYR A 457 2.95 -17.03 -16.90
N HIS A 458 4.09 -17.63 -17.23
CA HIS A 458 4.31 -18.39 -18.48
C HIS A 458 3.92 -17.60 -19.73
N VAL A 459 4.19 -16.29 -19.73
CA VAL A 459 3.96 -15.36 -20.83
C VAL A 459 5.26 -14.67 -21.22
N LYS A 460 5.37 -14.21 -22.45
CA LYS A 460 6.45 -13.32 -22.82
C LYS A 460 6.05 -11.90 -22.41
N TRP A 461 6.61 -11.39 -21.29
CA TRP A 461 6.39 -10.00 -20.87
C TRP A 461 7.22 -9.05 -21.75
N PRO A 462 6.59 -8.16 -22.54
CA PRO A 462 7.33 -7.31 -23.46
C PRO A 462 8.15 -6.23 -22.74
N GLN A 463 9.40 -6.09 -23.19
CA GLN A 463 10.27 -4.98 -22.87
C GLN A 463 10.28 -4.04 -24.07
N ARG A 464 9.63 -2.87 -23.97
CA ARG A 464 9.42 -2.01 -25.12
C ARG A 464 10.64 -1.16 -25.48
N GLU A 465 11.08 -0.34 -24.55
CA GLU A 465 12.15 0.64 -24.79
C GLU A 465 12.79 1.07 -23.47
N LEU A 466 14.10 1.30 -23.48
CA LEU A 466 14.79 2.11 -22.50
C LEU A 466 14.92 3.54 -23.06
N ARG A 467 14.20 4.49 -22.48
CA ARG A 467 14.21 5.90 -22.90
C ARG A 467 15.20 6.71 -22.08
N VAL A 468 16.27 7.16 -22.71
CA VAL A 468 17.17 8.16 -22.14
C VAL A 468 16.77 9.53 -22.68
N LYS A 469 15.88 10.21 -21.96
CA LYS A 469 15.25 11.47 -22.40
C LYS A 469 15.03 12.43 -21.23
N ASN A 470 14.67 13.66 -21.59
CA ASN A 470 14.45 14.76 -20.66
C ASN A 470 13.12 14.61 -19.88
N TYR A 471 13.13 13.89 -18.75
CA TYR A 471 12.04 13.82 -17.80
C TYR A 471 12.46 14.45 -16.46
N SER A 472 11.61 15.29 -15.86
CA SER A 472 11.95 16.01 -14.62
C SER A 472 12.19 15.05 -13.45
N GLU A 473 11.45 13.95 -13.35
CA GLU A 473 11.56 12.97 -12.28
C GLU A 473 12.85 12.14 -12.32
N THR A 474 13.56 12.13 -13.43
CA THR A 474 14.86 11.44 -13.56
C THR A 474 16.02 12.41 -13.76
N ARG A 475 15.76 13.64 -14.23
CA ARG A 475 16.75 14.69 -14.43
C ARG A 475 17.07 15.47 -13.16
N SER A 476 16.01 15.90 -12.44
CA SER A 476 16.15 16.81 -11.29
C SER A 476 16.65 16.16 -10.00
N PRO A 477 16.42 14.87 -9.69
CA PRO A 477 17.02 14.23 -8.52
C PRO A 477 18.55 14.27 -8.55
N GLN A 478 19.14 14.45 -7.35
CA GLN A 478 20.60 14.47 -7.19
C GLN A 478 21.17 13.12 -6.74
N VAL A 479 20.38 12.07 -6.83
CA VAL A 479 20.75 10.66 -6.63
C VAL A 479 20.34 9.83 -7.84
N PRO A 480 20.92 8.64 -8.07
CA PRO A 480 20.50 7.75 -9.14
C PRO A 480 18.99 7.52 -9.14
N SER A 481 18.36 7.74 -10.28
CA SER A 481 16.90 7.78 -10.38
C SER A 481 16.39 7.20 -11.69
N MET A 482 15.20 6.58 -11.63
CA MET A 482 14.54 6.04 -12.80
C MET A 482 13.01 6.05 -12.63
N ILE A 483 12.32 5.92 -13.76
CA ILE A 483 10.90 5.60 -13.84
C ILE A 483 10.74 4.23 -14.49
N LEU A 484 9.92 3.36 -13.89
CA LEU A 484 9.42 2.17 -14.53
C LEU A 484 7.96 2.40 -14.93
N GLU A 485 7.70 2.45 -16.21
CA GLU A 485 6.38 2.32 -16.80
C GLU A 485 6.08 0.83 -16.89
N LEU A 486 5.48 0.27 -15.84
CA LEU A 486 5.35 -1.18 -15.64
C LEU A 486 4.57 -1.85 -16.78
N LEU A 487 3.48 -1.22 -17.21
CA LEU A 487 2.52 -1.71 -18.17
C LEU A 487 1.72 -0.54 -18.77
N SER A 488 0.79 -0.79 -19.65
CA SER A 488 -0.11 0.25 -20.14
C SER A 488 -1.50 0.17 -19.50
N HIS A 489 -1.90 1.27 -18.84
CA HIS A 489 -3.27 1.41 -18.33
C HIS A 489 -4.33 1.56 -19.44
N GLN A 490 -3.94 1.66 -20.69
CA GLN A 490 -4.83 1.65 -21.87
C GLN A 490 -4.91 0.27 -22.54
N SER A 491 -4.08 -0.69 -22.15
CA SER A 491 -4.11 -2.05 -22.63
C SER A 491 -5.02 -2.91 -21.73
N TYR A 492 -6.17 -3.32 -22.25
CA TYR A 492 -7.06 -4.22 -21.49
C TYR A 492 -6.33 -5.48 -21.01
N ARG A 493 -5.47 -6.06 -21.86
CA ARG A 493 -4.72 -7.25 -21.51
C ARG A 493 -3.75 -7.02 -20.34
N ASP A 494 -3.06 -5.88 -20.31
CA ASP A 494 -2.18 -5.51 -19.21
C ASP A 494 -3.00 -5.31 -17.92
N MET A 495 -4.18 -4.69 -18.03
CA MET A 495 -5.04 -4.42 -16.88
C MET A 495 -5.64 -5.69 -16.29
N THR A 496 -5.79 -6.79 -17.06
CA THR A 496 -6.19 -8.09 -16.49
C THR A 496 -5.15 -8.67 -15.54
N PHE A 497 -3.88 -8.31 -15.70
CA PHE A 497 -2.82 -8.61 -14.73
C PHE A 497 -2.81 -7.56 -13.60
N ALA A 498 -2.84 -6.28 -13.96
CA ALA A 498 -2.67 -5.17 -13.03
C ALA A 498 -3.68 -5.16 -11.86
N HIS A 499 -4.90 -5.64 -12.08
CA HIS A 499 -5.92 -5.73 -11.04
C HIS A 499 -5.79 -6.97 -10.13
N ASP A 500 -4.96 -7.96 -10.50
CA ASP A 500 -4.77 -9.16 -9.69
C ASP A 500 -3.78 -8.93 -8.54
N PRO A 501 -4.15 -9.19 -7.29
CA PRO A 501 -3.28 -8.96 -6.13
C PRO A 501 -2.01 -9.84 -6.13
N ASN A 502 -2.07 -11.05 -6.68
CA ASN A 502 -0.89 -11.91 -6.80
C ASN A 502 0.12 -11.30 -7.79
N PHE A 503 -0.37 -10.74 -8.89
CA PHE A 503 0.48 -10.03 -9.85
C PHE A 503 1.13 -8.79 -9.21
N LYS A 504 0.39 -8.05 -8.38
CA LYS A 504 0.94 -6.89 -7.64
C LYS A 504 2.05 -7.32 -6.69
N PHE A 505 1.84 -8.39 -5.93
CA PHE A 505 2.86 -8.94 -5.03
C PHE A 505 4.11 -9.40 -5.79
N HIS A 506 3.96 -10.18 -6.86
CA HIS A 506 5.08 -10.70 -7.65
C HIS A 506 5.87 -9.57 -8.34
N THR A 507 5.16 -8.58 -8.87
CA THR A 507 5.79 -7.40 -9.46
C THR A 507 6.58 -6.60 -8.42
N ALA A 508 5.97 -6.34 -7.26
CA ALA A 508 6.65 -5.63 -6.16
C ALA A 508 7.90 -6.40 -5.70
N ARG A 509 7.83 -7.75 -5.64
CA ARG A 509 8.97 -8.59 -5.29
C ARG A 509 10.10 -8.52 -6.33
N ALA A 510 9.76 -8.54 -7.64
CA ALA A 510 10.74 -8.38 -8.71
C ALA A 510 11.44 -7.01 -8.65
N ILE A 511 10.68 -5.93 -8.42
CA ILE A 511 11.21 -4.58 -8.21
C ILE A 511 12.09 -4.54 -6.96
N TYR A 512 11.64 -5.09 -5.84
CA TYR A 512 12.41 -5.17 -4.59
C TYR A 512 13.77 -5.85 -4.80
N LYS A 513 13.82 -7.01 -5.47
CA LYS A 513 15.05 -7.73 -5.76
C LYS A 513 16.02 -6.89 -6.59
N SER A 514 15.52 -6.20 -7.60
CA SER A 514 16.33 -5.32 -8.45
C SER A 514 16.85 -4.10 -7.69
N LEU A 515 16.04 -3.46 -6.85
CA LEU A 515 16.44 -2.36 -5.96
C LEU A 515 17.51 -2.80 -4.96
N LEU A 516 17.32 -3.95 -4.32
CA LEU A 516 18.28 -4.54 -3.39
C LEU A 516 19.65 -4.73 -4.05
N ARG A 517 19.68 -5.37 -5.21
CA ARG A 517 20.93 -5.61 -5.97
C ARG A 517 21.57 -4.28 -6.43
N GLN A 518 20.77 -3.32 -6.86
CA GLN A 518 21.29 -2.00 -7.27
C GLN A 518 21.91 -1.24 -6.10
N ALA A 519 21.28 -1.23 -4.92
CA ALA A 519 21.82 -0.59 -3.73
C ALA A 519 23.17 -1.21 -3.30
N TRP A 520 23.30 -2.53 -3.39
CA TRP A 520 24.55 -3.23 -3.10
C TRP A 520 25.63 -2.93 -4.16
N HIS A 521 25.25 -2.94 -5.44
CA HIS A 521 26.16 -2.62 -6.55
C HIS A 521 26.76 -1.21 -6.41
N LEU A 522 25.93 -0.21 -6.11
CA LEU A 522 26.37 1.17 -5.93
C LEU A 522 27.44 1.31 -4.84
N GLN A 523 27.40 0.47 -3.82
CA GLN A 523 28.35 0.43 -2.71
C GLN A 523 29.61 -0.42 -2.99
N GLY A 524 29.70 -1.03 -4.18
CA GLY A 524 30.77 -1.97 -4.50
C GLY A 524 30.77 -3.21 -3.63
N LYS A 525 29.61 -3.60 -3.06
CA LYS A 525 29.46 -4.81 -2.23
C LYS A 525 29.17 -6.03 -3.11
N GLY A 526 29.35 -7.23 -2.54
CA GLY A 526 29.03 -8.50 -3.19
C GLY A 526 27.52 -8.70 -3.40
N GLU A 527 27.09 -9.96 -3.50
CA GLU A 527 25.67 -10.28 -3.71
C GLU A 527 24.90 -10.18 -2.39
N PRO A 528 23.72 -9.52 -2.40
CA PRO A 528 22.84 -9.49 -1.24
C PRO A 528 22.07 -10.80 -1.08
N VAL A 529 21.41 -10.96 0.06
CA VAL A 529 20.46 -12.03 0.32
C VAL A 529 19.05 -11.48 0.17
N VAL A 530 18.20 -12.17 -0.58
CA VAL A 530 16.79 -11.80 -0.73
C VAL A 530 15.98 -12.35 0.45
N GLN A 531 15.06 -11.55 0.99
CA GLN A 531 14.15 -12.00 2.05
C GLN A 531 13.32 -13.20 1.61
N PRO A 532 12.89 -14.11 2.54
CA PRO A 532 12.10 -15.29 2.20
C PRO A 532 10.70 -14.95 1.68
N LEU A 533 10.03 -15.94 1.10
CA LEU A 533 8.59 -15.94 0.90
C LEU A 533 7.86 -16.19 2.24
N PRO A 534 6.58 -15.78 2.38
CA PRO A 534 5.76 -16.15 3.53
C PRO A 534 5.69 -17.66 3.73
N VAL A 535 5.60 -18.11 4.97
CA VAL A 535 5.37 -19.53 5.28
C VAL A 535 3.96 -19.96 4.91
N GLU A 536 3.78 -21.27 4.71
CA GLU A 536 2.48 -21.89 4.45
C GLU A 536 2.15 -22.98 5.48
N ALA A 537 0.98 -23.59 5.34
CA ALA A 537 0.50 -24.70 6.16
C ALA A 537 0.57 -24.40 7.68
N VAL A 538 0.15 -23.21 8.07
CA VAL A 538 0.17 -22.77 9.46
C VAL A 538 -0.96 -23.44 10.24
N SER A 539 -0.63 -23.99 11.41
CA SER A 539 -1.60 -24.67 12.27
C SER A 539 -1.36 -24.39 13.75
N ALA A 540 -2.45 -24.33 14.51
CA ALA A 540 -2.47 -24.42 15.94
C ALA A 540 -3.17 -25.72 16.36
N THR A 541 -2.51 -26.53 17.17
CA THR A 541 -3.03 -27.81 17.66
C THR A 541 -2.78 -27.91 19.16
N LEU A 542 -3.39 -28.91 19.81
CA LEU A 542 -3.22 -29.14 21.24
C LEU A 542 -2.39 -30.41 21.52
N ARG A 543 -1.42 -30.29 22.43
CA ARG A 543 -0.66 -31.39 23.01
C ARG A 543 -0.83 -31.32 24.55
N GLY A 544 -1.82 -32.05 25.05
CA GLY A 544 -2.28 -31.83 26.44
C GLY A 544 -2.87 -30.42 26.59
N ASP A 545 -2.41 -29.67 27.58
CA ASP A 545 -2.85 -28.30 27.84
C ASP A 545 -2.01 -27.23 27.13
N LYS A 546 -1.06 -27.64 26.26
CA LYS A 546 -0.19 -26.74 25.52
C LYS A 546 -0.66 -26.56 24.09
N VAL A 547 -0.52 -25.36 23.56
CA VAL A 547 -0.73 -25.06 22.16
C VAL A 547 0.58 -25.28 21.40
N VAL A 548 0.49 -26.02 20.33
CA VAL A 548 1.61 -26.27 19.40
C VAL A 548 1.31 -25.61 18.07
N LEU A 549 2.17 -24.67 17.69
CA LEU A 549 2.14 -23.99 16.40
C LEU A 549 3.09 -24.70 15.45
N ARG A 550 2.65 -24.91 14.18
CA ARG A 550 3.48 -25.49 13.11
C ARG A 550 3.28 -24.73 11.81
N TRP A 551 4.29 -24.73 10.96
CA TRP A 551 4.28 -24.14 9.63
C TRP A 551 5.33 -24.81 8.73
N SER A 552 5.23 -24.53 7.42
CA SER A 552 6.18 -24.99 6.41
C SER A 552 6.87 -23.80 5.73
N PRO A 553 8.20 -23.87 5.50
CA PRO A 553 8.89 -22.88 4.68
C PRO A 553 8.49 -23.02 3.21
N VAL A 554 8.46 -21.91 2.48
CA VAL A 554 8.20 -21.88 1.05
C VAL A 554 9.49 -21.59 0.29
N ARG A 555 9.78 -22.40 -0.74
CA ARG A 555 10.90 -22.15 -1.63
C ARG A 555 10.52 -21.11 -2.68
N ASP A 556 11.42 -20.16 -2.91
CA ASP A 556 11.33 -19.25 -4.06
C ASP A 556 12.09 -19.89 -5.24
N GLU A 557 11.35 -20.35 -6.26
CA GLU A 557 11.95 -21.02 -7.43
C GLU A 557 12.76 -20.05 -8.32
N LEU A 558 12.62 -18.73 -8.11
CA LEU A 558 13.36 -17.70 -8.83
C LEU A 558 14.55 -17.14 -8.03
N GLU A 559 14.73 -17.59 -6.76
CA GLU A 559 15.69 -16.94 -5.86
C GLU A 559 16.22 -17.90 -4.78
N ASP A 560 17.29 -18.59 -5.08
CA ASP A 560 17.88 -19.56 -4.15
C ASP A 560 18.36 -18.93 -2.82
N SER A 561 18.73 -17.64 -2.84
CA SER A 561 19.17 -16.94 -1.62
C SER A 561 18.03 -16.67 -0.62
N ALA A 562 16.78 -16.80 -1.04
CA ALA A 562 15.58 -16.47 -0.26
C ALA A 562 15.15 -17.59 0.72
N TRP A 563 15.96 -18.65 0.92
CA TRP A 563 15.61 -19.68 1.87
C TRP A 563 15.62 -19.17 3.31
N PRO A 564 14.57 -19.44 4.13
CA PRO A 564 14.54 -19.00 5.52
C PRO A 564 15.53 -19.78 6.37
N THR A 565 16.17 -19.08 7.30
CA THR A 565 17.09 -19.65 8.30
C THR A 565 16.54 -19.58 9.70
N ASP A 566 15.53 -18.73 9.93
CA ASP A 566 14.83 -18.55 11.20
C ASP A 566 13.40 -18.07 10.96
N TYR A 567 12.61 -17.89 12.04
CA TYR A 567 11.24 -17.41 11.98
C TYR A 567 10.95 -16.48 13.15
N VAL A 568 10.01 -15.55 12.93
CA VAL A 568 9.50 -14.66 13.97
C VAL A 568 8.05 -15.03 14.23
N LEU A 569 7.75 -15.40 15.47
CA LEU A 569 6.42 -15.69 15.93
C LEU A 569 5.83 -14.44 16.58
N TYR A 570 4.76 -13.91 16.00
CA TYR A 570 3.98 -12.80 16.53
C TYR A 570 2.73 -13.29 17.22
N SER A 571 2.33 -12.63 18.31
CA SER A 571 1.11 -12.91 19.03
C SER A 571 0.28 -11.65 19.30
N ARG A 572 -1.03 -11.85 19.45
CA ARG A 572 -1.95 -10.84 20.01
C ARG A 572 -3.07 -11.50 20.82
N GLN A 573 -3.64 -10.74 21.73
CA GLN A 573 -4.71 -11.18 22.62
C GLN A 573 -5.95 -10.31 22.43
N GLY A 574 -7.11 -10.92 22.27
CA GLY A 574 -8.36 -10.18 22.13
C GLY A 574 -8.30 -9.13 21.02
N ASP A 575 -8.48 -7.87 21.40
CA ASP A 575 -8.47 -6.69 20.52
C ASP A 575 -7.14 -5.92 20.56
N SER A 576 -6.09 -6.49 21.17
CA SER A 576 -4.76 -5.87 21.16
C SER A 576 -4.11 -5.84 19.76
N ASP A 577 -3.11 -4.98 19.57
CA ASP A 577 -2.26 -5.05 18.38
C ASP A 577 -1.29 -6.24 18.48
N TRP A 578 -0.57 -6.52 17.39
CA TRP A 578 0.49 -7.51 17.35
C TRP A 578 1.70 -7.04 18.16
N ASP A 579 2.29 -7.98 18.90
CA ASP A 579 3.58 -7.76 19.59
C ASP A 579 4.75 -7.60 18.59
N ASP A 580 5.96 -7.36 19.10
CA ASP A 580 7.19 -7.23 18.29
C ASP A 580 7.81 -8.59 17.89
N GLY A 581 7.19 -9.70 18.32
CA GLY A 581 7.56 -11.06 17.97
C GLY A 581 8.72 -11.64 18.77
N ILE A 582 8.88 -12.95 18.68
CA ILE A 582 9.99 -13.71 19.25
C ILE A 582 10.61 -14.63 18.18
N LEU A 583 11.93 -14.86 18.27
CA LEU A 583 12.65 -15.82 17.40
C LEU A 583 12.35 -17.25 17.79
N THR A 584 12.21 -18.12 16.79
CA THR A 584 12.00 -19.56 16.99
C THR A 584 13.28 -20.37 16.89
N HIS A 585 14.42 -19.73 16.61
CA HIS A 585 15.75 -20.34 16.49
C HIS A 585 15.78 -21.47 15.44
N GLY A 586 15.19 -21.20 14.28
CA GLY A 586 15.14 -22.13 13.14
C GLY A 586 14.11 -23.24 13.27
N SER A 587 13.34 -23.29 14.36
CA SER A 587 12.29 -24.30 14.53
C SER A 587 11.05 -23.92 13.72
N THR A 588 10.43 -24.93 13.08
CA THR A 588 9.12 -24.82 12.40
C THR A 588 7.97 -25.35 13.27
N GLU A 589 8.26 -25.71 14.50
CA GLU A 589 7.30 -26.10 15.56
C GLU A 589 7.66 -25.40 16.87
N VAL A 590 6.68 -24.76 17.51
CA VAL A 590 6.86 -24.10 18.81
C VAL A 590 5.68 -24.40 19.74
N GLU A 591 5.97 -24.76 20.99
CA GLU A 591 4.96 -24.80 22.05
C GLU A 591 4.82 -23.42 22.67
N VAL A 592 3.59 -22.90 22.72
CA VAL A 592 3.25 -21.62 23.33
C VAL A 592 2.32 -21.82 24.53
N HIS A 593 2.52 -20.96 25.52
CA HIS A 593 1.61 -20.90 26.67
C HIS A 593 0.51 -19.86 26.38
N VAL A 594 -0.73 -20.23 26.60
CA VAL A 594 -1.90 -19.36 26.48
C VAL A 594 -2.72 -19.39 27.76
N GLU A 595 -3.24 -18.25 28.15
CA GLU A 595 -4.11 -18.15 29.31
C GLU A 595 -5.52 -18.66 28.94
N ARG A 596 -6.12 -19.44 29.85
CA ARG A 596 -7.46 -19.96 29.66
C ARG A 596 -8.50 -18.83 29.76
N GLY A 597 -9.51 -18.86 28.88
CA GLY A 597 -10.51 -17.81 28.77
C GLY A 597 -10.12 -16.62 27.88
N VAL A 598 -8.88 -16.59 27.40
CA VAL A 598 -8.37 -15.54 26.51
C VAL A 598 -8.26 -16.07 25.08
N HIS A 599 -8.70 -15.26 24.10
CA HIS A 599 -8.52 -15.54 22.69
C HIS A 599 -7.15 -15.02 22.23
N TYR A 600 -6.35 -15.91 21.65
CA TYR A 600 -5.04 -15.60 21.07
C TYR A 600 -5.09 -15.77 19.56
N GLN A 601 -4.29 -14.95 18.90
CA GLN A 601 -3.96 -15.14 17.50
C GLN A 601 -2.44 -15.14 17.32
N PHE A 602 -1.95 -15.95 16.37
CA PHE A 602 -0.53 -16.10 16.06
C PHE A 602 -0.33 -16.00 14.56
N ARG A 603 0.80 -15.39 14.15
CA ARG A 603 1.26 -15.37 12.76
C ARG A 603 2.78 -15.48 12.72
N ILE A 604 3.32 -15.95 11.61
CA ILE A 604 4.74 -16.27 11.47
C ILE A 604 5.36 -15.48 10.31
N GLY A 605 6.49 -14.79 10.55
CA GLY A 605 7.35 -14.24 9.52
C GLY A 605 8.53 -15.18 9.29
N ALA A 606 8.85 -15.52 8.03
CA ALA A 606 10.08 -16.23 7.69
C ALA A 606 11.25 -15.25 7.64
N LEU A 607 12.40 -15.63 8.14
CA LEU A 607 13.56 -14.75 8.32
C LEU A 607 14.82 -15.36 7.73
N ASN A 608 15.67 -14.51 7.12
CA ASN A 608 17.05 -14.81 6.79
C ASN A 608 17.93 -13.56 6.92
N ALA A 609 19.20 -13.63 6.53
CA ALA A 609 20.11 -12.49 6.59
C ALA A 609 19.68 -11.28 5.72
N GLY A 610 18.83 -11.49 4.72
CA GLY A 610 18.31 -10.47 3.81
C GLY A 610 17.08 -9.73 4.33
N GLY A 611 16.38 -10.30 5.31
CA GLY A 611 15.18 -9.70 5.88
C GLY A 611 14.09 -10.70 6.26
N GLU A 612 12.94 -10.16 6.58
CA GLU A 612 11.75 -10.90 6.99
C GLU A 612 10.70 -10.89 5.86
N SER A 613 10.00 -12.00 5.65
CA SER A 613 8.88 -12.10 4.73
C SER A 613 7.65 -11.29 5.19
N PHE A 614 6.63 -11.20 4.35
CA PHE A 614 5.28 -10.92 4.85
C PHE A 614 4.91 -11.99 5.88
N PRO A 615 4.11 -11.66 6.92
CA PRO A 615 3.63 -12.65 7.86
C PRO A 615 2.66 -13.63 7.19
N SER A 616 2.55 -14.82 7.75
CA SER A 616 1.54 -15.81 7.37
C SER A 616 0.12 -15.32 7.63
N GLU A 617 -0.86 -16.07 7.13
CA GLU A 617 -2.20 -16.05 7.66
C GLU A 617 -2.16 -16.27 9.18
N PRO A 618 -3.05 -15.59 9.97
CA PRO A 618 -3.13 -15.84 11.40
C PRO A 618 -3.81 -17.18 11.70
N VAL A 619 -3.44 -17.79 12.81
CA VAL A 619 -4.21 -18.88 13.45
C VAL A 619 -4.77 -18.39 14.77
N SER A 620 -5.95 -18.88 15.14
CA SER A 620 -6.68 -18.52 16.35
C SER A 620 -6.72 -19.67 17.34
N VAL A 621 -6.65 -19.33 18.62
CA VAL A 621 -6.70 -20.28 19.73
C VAL A 621 -7.52 -19.72 20.89
N TYR A 622 -8.41 -20.53 21.41
CA TYR A 622 -9.10 -20.26 22.66
C TYR A 622 -9.17 -21.52 23.52
N LEU A 623 -8.68 -21.47 24.76
CA LEU A 623 -8.81 -22.55 25.72
C LEU A 623 -9.88 -22.22 26.75
N SER A 624 -10.84 -23.11 26.89
CA SER A 624 -11.91 -22.99 27.89
C SER A 624 -11.36 -22.86 29.31
N PRO A 625 -11.89 -21.94 30.13
CA PRO A 625 -11.52 -21.84 31.54
C PRO A 625 -12.05 -23.01 32.39
N THR A 626 -13.08 -23.72 31.94
CA THR A 626 -13.87 -24.67 32.77
C THR A 626 -13.54 -26.12 32.50
N HIS A 627 -13.06 -26.49 31.33
CA HIS A 627 -12.80 -27.89 30.96
C HIS A 627 -11.34 -28.16 30.64
N ARG A 628 -10.88 -29.37 31.03
CA ARG A 628 -9.63 -29.90 30.51
C ARG A 628 -9.75 -30.16 29.01
N VAL A 629 -8.67 -30.04 28.28
CA VAL A 629 -8.63 -30.38 26.86
C VAL A 629 -9.05 -31.84 26.67
N SER A 630 -10.11 -32.04 25.89
CA SER A 630 -10.60 -33.37 25.49
C SER A 630 -11.06 -33.33 24.04
N THR A 631 -11.13 -34.48 23.42
CA THR A 631 -11.63 -34.63 22.05
C THR A 631 -13.12 -34.24 21.95
N ALA A 632 -13.89 -34.37 23.02
CA ALA A 632 -15.30 -34.00 23.05
C ALA A 632 -15.55 -32.49 23.24
N SER A 633 -14.52 -31.72 23.49
CA SER A 633 -14.64 -30.28 23.79
C SER A 633 -13.75 -29.38 22.93
N THR A 634 -13.17 -29.89 21.82
CA THR A 634 -12.30 -29.11 20.95
C THR A 634 -12.89 -28.94 19.55
N VAL A 635 -13.07 -27.70 19.14
CA VAL A 635 -13.52 -27.32 17.78
C VAL A 635 -12.28 -27.00 16.95
N LEU A 636 -12.24 -27.50 15.73
CA LEU A 636 -11.27 -27.10 14.71
C LEU A 636 -11.91 -26.09 13.74
N VAL A 637 -11.35 -24.91 13.62
CA VAL A 637 -11.71 -23.93 12.59
C VAL A 637 -10.68 -24.02 11.46
N VAL A 638 -11.10 -24.32 10.25
CA VAL A 638 -10.25 -24.43 9.06
C VAL A 638 -10.43 -23.20 8.20
N ASN A 639 -9.35 -22.45 7.96
CA ASN A 639 -9.37 -21.37 6.97
C ASN A 639 -9.27 -21.94 5.56
N GLY A 640 -10.40 -22.06 4.88
CA GLY A 640 -10.51 -22.50 3.48
C GLY A 640 -10.50 -21.35 2.46
N PHE A 641 -10.39 -20.09 2.92
CA PHE A 641 -10.48 -18.89 2.10
C PHE A 641 -9.09 -18.29 1.86
N ASP A 642 -8.41 -18.73 0.81
CA ASP A 642 -7.09 -18.22 0.38
C ASP A 642 -7.12 -17.50 -0.99
N ARG A 643 -8.28 -17.37 -1.62
CA ARG A 643 -8.44 -16.69 -2.91
C ARG A 643 -8.01 -15.22 -2.83
N LEU A 644 -7.16 -14.82 -3.79
CA LEU A 644 -6.84 -13.45 -4.15
C LEU A 644 -7.00 -13.30 -5.66
N SER A 645 -7.85 -12.38 -6.13
CA SER A 645 -8.15 -12.28 -7.57
C SER A 645 -8.53 -10.86 -7.97
N GLY A 646 -8.35 -10.54 -9.24
CA GLY A 646 -8.91 -9.35 -9.88
C GLY A 646 -10.43 -9.44 -10.03
N PRO A 647 -11.08 -8.37 -10.53
CA PRO A 647 -12.53 -8.30 -10.74
C PRO A 647 -12.98 -9.13 -11.96
N ALA A 648 -14.29 -9.41 -12.02
CA ALA A 648 -14.91 -10.07 -13.15
C ALA A 648 -14.65 -9.32 -14.47
N ARG A 649 -14.30 -10.05 -15.52
CA ARG A 649 -13.95 -9.51 -16.85
C ARG A 649 -15.16 -9.46 -17.76
N VAL A 650 -15.22 -8.42 -18.60
CA VAL A 650 -16.17 -8.31 -19.69
C VAL A 650 -15.42 -8.41 -21.02
N GLU A 651 -15.70 -9.47 -21.78
CA GLU A 651 -15.07 -9.77 -23.06
C GLU A 651 -16.14 -10.22 -24.07
N SER A 652 -17.16 -9.41 -24.33
CA SER A 652 -18.28 -9.79 -25.19
C SER A 652 -18.70 -8.67 -26.12
N CYS A 653 -19.13 -9.03 -27.33
CA CYS A 653 -19.71 -8.12 -28.32
C CYS A 653 -18.81 -6.90 -28.67
N GLY A 654 -17.49 -7.09 -28.69
CA GLY A 654 -16.52 -6.03 -28.94
C GLY A 654 -16.37 -5.03 -27.79
N ARG A 655 -16.95 -5.33 -26.63
CA ARG A 655 -16.81 -4.56 -25.40
C ARG A 655 -15.82 -5.24 -24.48
N LEU A 656 -14.95 -4.44 -23.87
CA LEU A 656 -13.97 -4.86 -22.88
C LEU A 656 -14.17 -4.07 -21.59
N GLY A 657 -13.73 -4.64 -20.48
CA GLY A 657 -13.78 -3.96 -19.20
C GLY A 657 -13.88 -4.91 -18.01
N PHE A 658 -14.36 -4.38 -16.90
CA PHE A 658 -14.49 -5.13 -15.64
C PHE A 658 -15.86 -4.84 -15.01
N ASP A 659 -16.52 -5.91 -14.58
CA ASP A 659 -17.83 -5.85 -13.93
C ASP A 659 -17.68 -6.02 -12.41
N LEU A 660 -17.50 -4.90 -11.73
CA LEU A 660 -17.37 -4.87 -10.26
C LEU A 660 -18.65 -5.28 -9.53
N SER A 661 -19.82 -5.30 -10.22
CA SER A 661 -21.07 -5.74 -9.63
C SER A 661 -21.27 -7.26 -9.72
N ALA A 662 -20.61 -7.89 -10.69
CA ALA A 662 -20.60 -9.35 -10.81
C ALA A 662 -19.63 -9.98 -9.80
N ASP A 663 -18.41 -9.46 -9.74
CA ASP A 663 -17.39 -9.82 -8.75
C ASP A 663 -16.39 -8.66 -8.69
N VAL A 664 -16.26 -8.01 -7.53
CA VAL A 664 -15.27 -6.95 -7.33
C VAL A 664 -13.84 -7.49 -7.27
N GLY A 665 -13.69 -8.81 -7.27
CA GLY A 665 -12.46 -9.50 -6.96
C GLY A 665 -12.21 -9.61 -5.46
N VAL A 666 -11.11 -10.21 -5.11
CA VAL A 666 -10.69 -10.38 -3.71
C VAL A 666 -9.28 -9.82 -3.57
N SER A 667 -9.16 -8.59 -3.11
CA SER A 667 -7.88 -7.95 -2.85
C SER A 667 -7.18 -8.53 -1.62
N TYR A 668 -5.87 -8.33 -1.52
CA TYR A 668 -5.13 -8.56 -0.28
C TYR A 668 -5.40 -7.38 0.67
N ASP A 669 -5.90 -7.67 1.86
CA ASP A 669 -6.25 -6.71 2.91
C ASP A 669 -7.27 -5.67 2.39
N TYR A 670 -6.83 -4.53 1.87
CA TYR A 670 -7.65 -3.47 1.30
C TYR A 670 -7.24 -3.13 -0.13
N ASN A 671 -8.18 -2.63 -0.91
CA ASN A 671 -7.94 -2.07 -2.23
C ASN A 671 -8.45 -0.63 -2.32
N ASP A 672 -7.57 0.29 -2.65
CA ASP A 672 -7.84 1.71 -2.89
C ASP A 672 -7.77 2.09 -4.38
N SER A 673 -7.47 1.11 -5.26
CA SER A 673 -7.18 1.39 -6.66
C SER A 673 -8.41 1.49 -7.56
N PHE A 674 -9.58 1.09 -7.10
CA PHE A 674 -10.80 1.19 -7.92
C PHE A 674 -11.40 2.60 -7.87
N SER A 675 -11.68 3.11 -9.07
CA SER A 675 -12.41 4.38 -9.24
C SER A 675 -13.91 4.20 -9.45
N GLY A 676 -14.31 3.09 -10.07
CA GLY A 676 -15.69 2.79 -10.43
C GLY A 676 -15.76 1.77 -11.55
N ALA A 677 -16.96 1.45 -12.04
CA ALA A 677 -17.16 0.42 -13.06
C ALA A 677 -16.79 0.88 -14.47
N GLN A 678 -16.31 -0.04 -15.30
CA GLN A 678 -16.21 0.13 -16.76
C GLN A 678 -16.39 -1.19 -17.49
N GLN A 679 -17.38 -1.27 -18.40
CA GLN A 679 -17.75 -2.47 -19.14
C GLN A 679 -17.82 -2.28 -20.66
N ASN A 680 -17.44 -1.14 -21.17
CA ASN A 680 -17.79 -0.72 -22.54
C ASN A 680 -16.63 -0.12 -23.33
N PHE A 681 -15.39 -0.44 -22.99
CA PHE A 681 -14.24 -0.05 -23.78
C PHE A 681 -14.27 -0.74 -25.15
N GLN A 682 -13.96 0.01 -26.21
CA GLN A 682 -13.96 -0.47 -27.59
C GLN A 682 -12.61 -0.18 -28.25
N ILE A 683 -11.76 -1.17 -28.33
CA ILE A 683 -10.42 -1.05 -28.91
C ILE A 683 -10.44 -0.64 -30.39
N THR A 684 -11.44 -1.11 -31.15
CA THR A 684 -11.59 -0.81 -32.59
C THR A 684 -11.96 0.65 -32.86
N ALA A 685 -12.58 1.32 -31.88
CA ALA A 685 -13.00 2.72 -31.99
C ALA A 685 -11.93 3.70 -31.47
N MET A 686 -10.81 3.22 -30.91
CA MET A 686 -9.70 4.08 -30.52
C MET A 686 -9.16 4.88 -31.70
N ARG A 687 -8.93 6.17 -31.49
CA ARG A 687 -8.46 7.16 -32.48
C ARG A 687 -9.49 7.58 -33.54
N GLN A 688 -10.79 7.29 -33.38
CA GLN A 688 -11.83 7.88 -34.22
C GLN A 688 -12.29 9.20 -33.58
N GLU A 689 -12.20 10.29 -34.32
CA GLU A 689 -12.70 11.61 -33.87
C GLU A 689 -14.20 11.53 -33.56
N GLY A 690 -14.61 12.11 -32.43
CA GLY A 690 -16.03 12.17 -32.02
C GLY A 690 -16.60 10.86 -31.45
N VAL A 691 -15.84 9.75 -31.42
CA VAL A 691 -16.27 8.49 -30.83
C VAL A 691 -15.70 8.36 -29.42
N LYS A 692 -16.57 8.09 -28.43
CA LYS A 692 -16.16 7.79 -27.05
C LYS A 692 -15.66 6.34 -26.96
N ALA A 693 -14.56 6.04 -27.61
CA ALA A 693 -13.97 4.70 -27.69
C ALA A 693 -13.54 4.16 -26.34
N LEU A 694 -13.12 5.03 -25.42
CA LEU A 694 -12.74 4.65 -24.05
C LEU A 694 -13.96 4.24 -23.22
N GLY A 695 -15.17 4.51 -23.67
CA GLY A 695 -16.38 4.24 -22.91
C GLY A 695 -16.52 5.14 -21.68
N TYR A 696 -17.41 4.75 -20.78
CA TYR A 696 -17.59 5.40 -19.48
C TYR A 696 -16.84 4.59 -18.42
N SER A 697 -16.02 5.28 -17.65
CA SER A 697 -15.40 4.75 -16.42
C SER A 697 -15.92 5.54 -15.22
N GLY A 698 -16.43 4.82 -14.21
CA GLY A 698 -16.98 5.39 -12.99
C GLY A 698 -15.92 6.06 -12.11
N ALA A 699 -16.41 6.92 -11.23
CA ALA A 699 -15.59 7.61 -10.23
C ALA A 699 -16.13 7.47 -8.79
N GLU A 700 -17.21 6.71 -8.64
CA GLU A 700 -18.01 6.57 -7.41
C GLU A 700 -17.28 5.83 -6.27
N LEU A 701 -16.23 5.07 -6.59
CA LEU A 701 -15.41 4.34 -5.61
C LEU A 701 -14.10 5.06 -5.28
N THR A 702 -13.84 6.20 -5.91
CA THR A 702 -12.57 6.92 -5.76
C THR A 702 -12.33 7.36 -4.32
N GLY A 703 -11.25 6.88 -3.73
CA GLY A 703 -10.85 7.22 -2.36
C GLY A 703 -11.53 6.37 -1.28
N LEU A 704 -12.24 5.32 -1.67
CA LEU A 704 -12.74 4.30 -0.73
C LEU A 704 -11.73 3.17 -0.62
N LEU A 705 -11.52 2.70 0.60
CA LEU A 705 -10.76 1.49 0.91
C LEU A 705 -11.74 0.31 0.87
N LEU A 706 -11.65 -0.51 -0.16
CA LEU A 706 -12.52 -1.68 -0.28
C LEU A 706 -11.87 -2.87 0.41
N ALA A 707 -12.54 -3.42 1.42
CA ALA A 707 -12.06 -4.60 2.14
C ALA A 707 -12.02 -5.82 1.22
N GLY A 708 -10.92 -6.55 1.27
CA GLY A 708 -10.70 -7.82 0.60
C GLY A 708 -10.49 -8.95 1.62
N ASN A 709 -9.64 -9.92 1.28
CA ASN A 709 -9.28 -11.01 2.19
C ASN A 709 -8.21 -10.53 3.18
N ARG A 710 -8.58 -10.41 4.44
CA ARG A 710 -7.69 -10.09 5.56
C ARG A 710 -7.28 -11.33 6.35
N PHE A 711 -7.76 -12.49 5.93
CA PHE A 711 -7.52 -13.79 6.58
C PHE A 711 -7.94 -13.83 8.06
N ASP A 712 -8.88 -12.97 8.45
CA ASP A 712 -9.36 -12.83 9.83
C ASP A 712 -10.72 -13.51 10.12
N GLY A 713 -11.32 -14.16 9.13
CA GLY A 713 -12.57 -14.91 9.29
C GLY A 713 -12.50 -15.95 10.42
N ILE A 714 -11.39 -16.67 10.52
CA ILE A 714 -11.18 -17.65 11.62
C ILE A 714 -11.17 -16.99 13.01
N ALA A 715 -10.70 -15.77 13.13
CA ALA A 715 -10.70 -15.03 14.39
C ALA A 715 -12.12 -14.66 14.81
N LEU A 716 -12.93 -14.22 13.85
CA LEU A 716 -14.33 -13.89 14.07
C LEU A 716 -15.13 -15.15 14.46
N HIS A 717 -14.96 -16.29 13.77
CA HIS A 717 -15.58 -17.56 14.13
C HIS A 717 -15.17 -17.98 15.56
N THR A 718 -13.87 -17.86 15.89
CA THR A 718 -13.37 -18.17 17.24
C THR A 718 -14.02 -17.30 18.32
N GLU A 719 -14.18 -15.99 18.08
CA GLU A 719 -14.84 -15.08 19.03
C GLU A 719 -16.32 -15.39 19.20
N GLU A 720 -17.04 -15.75 18.14
CA GLU A 720 -18.44 -16.13 18.25
C GLU A 720 -18.60 -17.50 18.95
N LEU A 721 -17.76 -18.48 18.64
CA LEU A 721 -17.70 -19.76 19.35
C LEU A 721 -17.45 -19.56 20.84
N LYS A 722 -16.44 -18.79 21.22
CA LYS A 722 -16.14 -18.42 22.62
C LYS A 722 -17.30 -17.70 23.27
N GLY A 723 -17.95 -16.77 22.58
CA GLY A 723 -19.06 -15.97 23.10
C GLY A 723 -20.31 -16.82 23.42
N VAL A 724 -20.56 -17.88 22.63
CA VAL A 724 -21.74 -18.75 22.73
C VAL A 724 -21.45 -19.95 23.60
N ARG A 725 -20.29 -20.59 23.42
CA ARG A 725 -19.88 -21.83 24.13
C ARG A 725 -18.50 -21.67 24.75
N PRO A 726 -18.37 -20.90 25.84
CA PRO A 726 -17.07 -20.67 26.51
C PRO A 726 -16.49 -21.94 27.15
N ASP A 727 -17.23 -23.01 27.19
CA ASP A 727 -16.80 -24.33 27.62
C ASP A 727 -16.05 -25.13 26.56
N LEU A 728 -16.07 -24.72 25.28
CA LEU A 728 -15.35 -25.36 24.19
C LEU A 728 -13.93 -24.78 24.06
N ASN A 729 -12.97 -25.62 23.71
CA ASN A 729 -11.65 -25.16 23.19
C ASN A 729 -11.76 -24.95 21.69
N VAL A 730 -11.06 -23.96 21.17
CA VAL A 730 -11.00 -23.69 19.74
C VAL A 730 -9.54 -23.63 19.31
N VAL A 731 -9.22 -24.32 18.24
CA VAL A 731 -7.95 -24.21 17.54
C VAL A 731 -8.22 -24.03 16.04
N SER A 732 -7.28 -23.47 15.32
CA SER A 732 -7.48 -23.24 13.90
C SER A 732 -6.23 -23.60 13.07
N MET A 733 -6.45 -23.77 11.77
CA MET A 733 -5.37 -23.98 10.80
C MET A 733 -5.76 -23.50 9.41
N SER A 734 -4.76 -23.26 8.57
CA SER A 734 -4.96 -23.02 7.15
C SER A 734 -5.41 -24.29 6.43
N ARG A 735 -6.04 -24.16 5.27
CA ARG A 735 -6.42 -25.29 4.43
C ARG A 735 -5.21 -26.15 4.06
N ALA A 736 -4.08 -25.56 3.75
CA ALA A 736 -2.86 -26.30 3.43
C ALA A 736 -2.40 -27.19 4.60
N ALA A 737 -2.51 -26.70 5.86
CA ALA A 737 -2.23 -27.51 7.04
C ALA A 737 -3.27 -28.61 7.26
N PHE A 738 -4.55 -28.30 7.02
CA PHE A 738 -5.63 -29.29 7.11
C PHE A 738 -5.41 -30.46 6.13
N ASP A 739 -5.02 -30.16 4.90
CA ASP A 739 -4.75 -31.17 3.88
C ASP A 739 -3.56 -32.11 4.21
N HIS A 740 -2.70 -31.72 5.15
CA HIS A 740 -1.61 -32.55 5.65
C HIS A 740 -2.00 -33.50 6.79
N LEU A 741 -3.22 -33.34 7.36
CA LEU A 741 -3.66 -34.21 8.44
C LEU A 741 -3.92 -35.64 7.94
N SER A 742 -3.71 -36.60 8.84
CA SER A 742 -4.23 -37.96 8.69
C SER A 742 -5.64 -38.08 9.23
N SER A 743 -6.43 -39.03 8.74
CA SER A 743 -7.77 -39.29 9.27
C SER A 743 -7.76 -39.59 10.77
N SER A 744 -6.69 -40.22 11.29
CA SER A 744 -6.56 -40.52 12.72
C SER A 744 -6.38 -39.27 13.60
N GLU A 745 -5.92 -38.16 13.03
CA GLU A 745 -5.75 -36.90 13.77
C GLU A 745 -7.09 -36.18 13.96
N LEU A 746 -8.08 -36.46 13.08
CA LEU A 746 -9.42 -35.87 13.16
C LEU A 746 -10.17 -36.27 14.44
N HIS A 747 -9.82 -37.42 15.05
CA HIS A 747 -10.44 -37.87 16.31
C HIS A 747 -10.25 -36.89 17.49
N ARG A 748 -9.36 -35.93 17.34
CA ARG A 748 -9.08 -34.89 18.36
C ARG A 748 -10.15 -33.81 18.44
N TYR A 749 -11.07 -33.75 17.46
CA TYR A 749 -12.03 -32.65 17.33
C TYR A 749 -13.47 -33.14 17.49
N ALA A 750 -14.28 -32.33 18.18
CA ALA A 750 -15.71 -32.55 18.35
C ALA A 750 -16.52 -32.05 17.15
N LEU A 751 -16.04 -31.00 16.50
CA LEU A 751 -16.67 -30.29 15.38
C LEU A 751 -15.56 -29.72 14.46
N ILE A 752 -15.79 -29.78 13.15
CA ILE A 752 -15.03 -28.99 12.18
C ILE A 752 -15.90 -27.85 11.67
N ASP A 753 -15.40 -26.63 11.79
CA ASP A 753 -15.94 -25.40 11.21
C ASP A 753 -15.04 -25.00 10.02
N TYR A 754 -15.54 -25.19 8.79
CA TYR A 754 -14.80 -24.94 7.55
C TYR A 754 -15.24 -23.60 6.93
N VAL A 755 -14.36 -22.60 7.01
CA VAL A 755 -14.59 -21.22 6.56
C VAL A 755 -14.11 -21.09 5.13
N ALA A 756 -15.03 -21.15 4.15
CA ALA A 756 -14.69 -21.02 2.73
C ALA A 756 -14.84 -19.59 2.17
N GLY A 757 -15.47 -18.67 2.87
CA GLY A 757 -15.59 -17.28 2.48
C GLY A 757 -16.07 -17.08 1.04
N LEU A 758 -15.28 -16.35 0.23
CA LEU A 758 -15.46 -16.19 -1.22
C LEU A 758 -14.53 -17.12 -2.04
N GLN A 759 -14.11 -18.24 -1.48
CA GLN A 759 -13.27 -19.20 -2.19
C GLN A 759 -13.97 -19.72 -3.43
N ALA A 760 -13.37 -19.51 -4.60
CA ALA A 760 -13.91 -19.98 -5.89
C ALA A 760 -12.80 -20.00 -6.94
N ASP A 761 -12.90 -20.93 -7.90
CA ASP A 761 -12.11 -20.87 -9.13
C ASP A 761 -13.02 -20.35 -10.26
N VAL A 762 -12.85 -19.10 -10.64
CA VAL A 762 -13.65 -18.43 -11.64
C VAL A 762 -12.81 -18.04 -12.87
N PRO A 763 -13.42 -17.83 -14.06
CA PRO A 763 -12.68 -17.66 -15.32
C PRO A 763 -11.69 -16.49 -15.34
N HIS A 764 -11.85 -15.50 -14.49
CA HIS A 764 -10.98 -14.33 -14.44
C HIS A 764 -9.80 -14.46 -13.45
N ASN A 765 -9.71 -15.52 -12.66
CA ASN A 765 -8.55 -15.76 -11.82
C ASN A 765 -7.30 -15.98 -12.69
N LEU A 766 -6.18 -15.36 -12.32
CA LEU A 766 -4.88 -15.66 -12.96
C LEU A 766 -4.29 -16.97 -12.47
N GLN A 767 -4.65 -17.39 -11.26
CA GLN A 767 -4.25 -18.66 -10.66
C GLN A 767 -5.51 -19.50 -10.41
N PRO A 768 -5.45 -20.82 -10.56
CA PRO A 768 -6.55 -21.70 -10.24
C PRO A 768 -6.72 -21.80 -8.72
N TYR A 769 -7.96 -21.74 -8.28
CA TYR A 769 -8.36 -21.98 -6.89
C TYR A 769 -9.31 -23.16 -6.79
N THR A 770 -9.40 -23.73 -5.60
CA THR A 770 -10.31 -24.85 -5.31
C THR A 770 -10.98 -24.63 -3.98
N VAL A 771 -12.28 -24.79 -3.89
CA VAL A 771 -13.02 -24.67 -2.62
C VAL A 771 -12.66 -25.84 -1.70
N PHE A 772 -12.74 -27.05 -2.23
CA PHE A 772 -12.34 -28.26 -1.52
C PHE A 772 -11.31 -29.02 -2.37
N THR A 773 -10.12 -29.18 -1.86
CA THR A 773 -9.13 -30.07 -2.46
C THR A 773 -9.58 -31.55 -2.34
N GLU A 774 -9.00 -32.46 -3.10
CA GLU A 774 -9.28 -33.89 -2.96
C GLU A 774 -8.97 -34.41 -1.54
N LYS A 775 -7.95 -33.84 -0.90
CA LYS A 775 -7.56 -34.13 0.48
C LYS A 775 -8.60 -33.60 1.47
N SER A 776 -8.99 -32.33 1.34
CA SER A 776 -10.04 -31.74 2.17
C SER A 776 -11.34 -32.53 2.06
N GLN A 777 -11.76 -32.93 0.86
CA GLN A 777 -12.95 -33.76 0.65
C GLN A 777 -12.83 -35.12 1.37
N ALA A 778 -11.70 -35.79 1.25
CA ALA A 778 -11.46 -37.08 1.90
C ALA A 778 -11.49 -36.97 3.43
N LEU A 779 -10.87 -35.92 3.99
CA LEU A 779 -10.85 -35.69 5.44
C LEU A 779 -12.22 -35.32 6.01
N LEU A 780 -12.96 -34.43 5.34
CA LEU A 780 -14.31 -34.04 5.75
C LEU A 780 -15.27 -35.23 5.66
N ARG A 781 -15.17 -36.06 4.62
CA ARG A 781 -15.93 -37.31 4.47
C ARG A 781 -15.60 -38.30 5.59
N ALA A 782 -14.33 -38.53 5.89
CA ALA A 782 -13.91 -39.41 6.98
C ALA A 782 -14.47 -38.94 8.32
N PHE A 783 -14.43 -37.63 8.60
CA PHE A 783 -14.95 -37.05 9.82
C PHE A 783 -16.48 -37.23 9.96
N ALA A 784 -17.24 -36.98 8.89
CA ALA A 784 -18.67 -37.14 8.84
C ALA A 784 -19.09 -38.61 9.00
N LEU A 785 -18.37 -39.57 8.40
CA LEU A 785 -18.64 -41.00 8.50
C LEU A 785 -18.42 -41.54 9.92
N GLU A 786 -17.62 -40.87 10.76
CA GLU A 786 -17.46 -41.19 12.18
C GLU A 786 -18.60 -40.64 13.06
N GLY A 787 -19.63 -40.05 12.43
CA GLY A 787 -20.77 -39.48 13.17
C GLY A 787 -20.46 -38.10 13.78
N ARG A 788 -19.47 -37.37 13.29
CA ARG A 788 -19.01 -36.07 13.82
C ARG A 788 -19.58 -34.91 13.00
N PRO A 789 -20.02 -33.85 13.68
CA PRO A 789 -20.70 -32.74 13.02
C PRO A 789 -19.76 -31.84 12.17
N LEU A 790 -20.34 -31.32 11.07
CA LEU A 790 -19.67 -30.34 10.17
C LEU A 790 -20.45 -29.04 10.15
N PHE A 791 -19.73 -27.91 10.24
CA PHE A 791 -20.22 -26.59 9.91
C PHE A 791 -19.42 -26.02 8.77
N VAL A 792 -20.04 -25.68 7.63
CA VAL A 792 -19.40 -25.20 6.44
C VAL A 792 -20.07 -23.91 5.99
N SER A 793 -19.29 -22.83 5.74
CA SER A 793 -19.84 -21.56 5.27
C SER A 793 -19.02 -20.98 4.12
N GLY A 794 -19.67 -20.51 3.08
CA GLY A 794 -19.03 -19.89 1.93
C GLY A 794 -19.98 -19.64 0.78
N ALA A 795 -19.64 -18.69 -0.10
CA ALA A 795 -20.53 -18.23 -1.17
C ALA A 795 -20.59 -19.19 -2.37
N HIS A 796 -19.50 -19.90 -2.69
CA HIS A 796 -19.33 -20.62 -3.95
C HIS A 796 -18.95 -22.10 -3.74
N LEU A 797 -19.61 -22.76 -2.78
CA LEU A 797 -19.27 -24.10 -2.33
C LEU A 797 -19.48 -25.16 -3.43
N GLY A 798 -20.51 -25.00 -4.24
CA GLY A 798 -20.88 -25.92 -5.32
C GLY A 798 -20.64 -25.36 -6.72
N CYS A 799 -20.22 -24.11 -6.85
CA CYS A 799 -19.93 -23.50 -8.14
C CYS A 799 -18.83 -24.30 -8.87
N PRO A 800 -19.05 -24.69 -10.13
CA PRO A 800 -18.05 -25.42 -10.89
C PRO A 800 -16.77 -24.61 -11.07
N ALA A 801 -15.62 -25.21 -10.79
CA ALA A 801 -14.34 -24.56 -11.02
C ALA A 801 -14.10 -24.33 -12.51
N ALA A 802 -13.65 -23.13 -12.90
CA ALA A 802 -13.41 -22.78 -14.29
C ALA A 802 -12.29 -23.60 -14.93
N SER A 803 -11.32 -24.03 -14.13
CA SER A 803 -10.18 -24.85 -14.57
C SER A 803 -10.39 -26.36 -14.42
N ALA A 804 -11.54 -26.79 -13.86
CA ALA A 804 -11.78 -28.20 -13.56
C ALA A 804 -12.12 -29.01 -14.84
N ASP A 805 -11.55 -30.21 -14.94
CA ASP A 805 -11.97 -31.20 -15.92
C ASP A 805 -13.31 -31.88 -15.52
N SER A 806 -13.89 -32.64 -16.42
CA SER A 806 -15.17 -33.32 -16.20
C SER A 806 -15.13 -34.31 -15.03
N ILE A 807 -13.98 -34.93 -14.75
CA ILE A 807 -13.80 -35.90 -13.66
C ILE A 807 -13.88 -35.14 -12.32
N ARG A 808 -13.17 -34.04 -12.18
CA ARG A 808 -13.18 -33.20 -10.99
C ARG A 808 -14.56 -32.60 -10.68
N LEU A 809 -15.27 -32.18 -11.71
CA LEU A 809 -16.65 -31.70 -11.57
C LEU A 809 -17.58 -32.78 -10.99
N VAL A 810 -17.47 -34.06 -11.48
CA VAL A 810 -18.25 -35.20 -10.95
C VAL A 810 -17.83 -35.52 -9.51
N MET A 811 -16.54 -35.49 -9.19
CA MET A 811 -16.05 -35.74 -7.82
C MET A 811 -16.57 -34.68 -6.84
N ASN A 812 -16.56 -33.42 -7.20
CA ASN A 812 -17.09 -32.33 -6.38
C ASN A 812 -18.60 -32.50 -6.17
N ALA A 813 -19.37 -32.79 -7.22
CA ALA A 813 -20.79 -33.03 -7.13
C ALA A 813 -21.14 -34.24 -6.22
N ASN A 814 -20.38 -35.33 -6.30
CA ASN A 814 -20.52 -36.47 -5.42
C ASN A 814 -20.17 -36.16 -3.96
N PHE A 815 -19.10 -35.41 -3.72
CA PHE A 815 -18.75 -34.95 -2.38
C PHE A 815 -19.85 -34.08 -1.76
N MET A 816 -20.38 -33.12 -2.53
CA MET A 816 -21.49 -32.26 -2.11
C MET A 816 -22.73 -33.11 -1.72
N ALA A 817 -23.10 -34.07 -2.56
CA ALA A 817 -24.28 -34.91 -2.35
C ALA A 817 -24.11 -35.91 -1.19
N GLU A 818 -22.97 -36.59 -1.11
CA GLU A 818 -22.74 -37.70 -0.16
C GLU A 818 -22.25 -37.24 1.21
N THR A 819 -21.50 -36.12 1.27
CA THR A 819 -20.88 -35.65 2.52
C THR A 819 -21.57 -34.40 3.08
N LEU A 820 -21.92 -33.44 2.20
CA LEU A 820 -22.56 -32.18 2.59
C LEU A 820 -24.08 -32.20 2.40
N HIS A 821 -24.62 -33.31 1.91
CA HIS A 821 -26.07 -33.55 1.74
C HIS A 821 -26.78 -32.45 0.94
N CYS A 822 -26.10 -31.81 -0.01
CA CYS A 822 -26.64 -30.77 -0.86
C CYS A 822 -26.18 -30.94 -2.32
N ALA A 823 -26.90 -30.29 -3.23
CA ALA A 823 -26.55 -30.20 -4.65
C ALA A 823 -26.57 -28.74 -5.09
N TYR A 824 -25.57 -28.35 -5.86
CA TYR A 824 -25.54 -27.06 -6.52
C TYR A 824 -26.59 -27.01 -7.63
N ARG A 825 -27.40 -25.96 -7.65
CA ARG A 825 -28.42 -25.74 -8.67
C ARG A 825 -28.04 -24.59 -9.62
N ALA A 826 -27.69 -23.47 -9.05
CA ALA A 826 -27.33 -22.24 -9.78
C ALA A 826 -26.62 -21.29 -8.84
N GLU A 827 -26.05 -20.24 -9.40
CA GLU A 827 -25.57 -19.08 -8.66
C GLU A 827 -26.68 -18.02 -8.64
N ALA A 828 -26.95 -17.47 -7.47
CA ALA A 828 -27.81 -16.31 -7.30
C ALA A 828 -27.02 -15.05 -7.69
N ASP A 829 -27.61 -14.20 -8.53
CA ASP A 829 -26.97 -12.97 -8.97
C ASP A 829 -27.09 -11.83 -7.93
N HIS A 830 -26.44 -10.72 -8.22
CA HIS A 830 -26.39 -9.54 -7.35
C HIS A 830 -27.74 -8.81 -7.15
N THR A 831 -28.80 -9.22 -7.82
CA THR A 831 -30.14 -8.66 -7.65
C THR A 831 -30.83 -9.18 -6.38
N PHE A 832 -30.28 -10.24 -5.79
CA PHE A 832 -30.73 -10.72 -4.48
C PHE A 832 -30.37 -9.70 -3.41
N SER A 833 -31.36 -9.40 -2.55
CA SER A 833 -31.15 -8.49 -1.43
C SER A 833 -30.04 -9.04 -0.50
N GLY A 834 -29.29 -8.17 0.18
CA GLY A 834 -28.32 -8.57 1.20
C GLY A 834 -28.95 -9.16 2.46
N MET A 835 -30.01 -9.95 2.29
CA MET A 835 -30.83 -10.52 3.37
C MET A 835 -31.15 -11.98 3.09
N PHE A 836 -30.87 -12.83 4.06
CA PHE A 836 -31.28 -14.22 4.09
C PHE A 836 -32.28 -14.47 5.23
N TYR A 837 -32.98 -15.58 5.16
CA TYR A 837 -33.84 -16.10 6.26
C TYR A 837 -33.34 -17.47 6.68
N GLY A 838 -33.28 -17.71 7.96
CA GLY A 838 -32.92 -19.01 8.49
C GLY A 838 -33.06 -19.06 10.00
N MET A 839 -33.27 -20.24 10.55
CA MET A 839 -33.38 -20.47 12.01
C MET A 839 -34.39 -19.52 12.68
N GLY A 840 -35.44 -19.12 11.94
CA GLY A 840 -36.52 -18.26 12.44
C GLY A 840 -36.20 -16.76 12.47
N MET A 841 -35.14 -16.29 11.82
CA MET A 841 -34.68 -14.87 11.81
C MET A 841 -34.29 -14.37 10.44
N GLU A 842 -34.25 -13.05 10.33
CA GLU A 842 -33.62 -12.34 9.20
C GLU A 842 -32.09 -12.23 9.42
N ILE A 843 -31.31 -12.50 8.38
CA ILE A 843 -29.85 -12.52 8.44
C ILE A 843 -29.31 -11.52 7.42
N PRO A 844 -28.95 -10.28 7.85
CA PRO A 844 -28.38 -9.27 6.97
C PRO A 844 -26.90 -9.57 6.71
N ILE A 845 -26.45 -9.36 5.45
CA ILE A 845 -25.05 -9.57 5.08
C ILE A 845 -24.43 -8.36 4.39
N TYR A 846 -23.12 -8.28 4.44
CA TYR A 846 -22.36 -7.39 3.57
C TYR A 846 -22.41 -7.90 2.12
N ASN A 847 -23.18 -7.26 1.25
CA ASN A 847 -23.34 -7.66 -0.15
C ASN A 847 -22.87 -6.60 -1.16
N ARG A 848 -22.31 -5.49 -0.67
CA ARG A 848 -21.73 -4.41 -1.49
C ARG A 848 -20.29 -4.13 -1.09
N PRO A 849 -19.43 -3.75 -2.05
CA PRO A 849 -18.08 -3.29 -1.74
C PRO A 849 -18.09 -2.15 -0.73
N GLY A 850 -17.22 -2.23 0.27
CA GLY A 850 -17.11 -1.24 1.36
C GLY A 850 -15.86 -1.45 2.20
N GLU A 851 -15.67 -0.60 3.21
CA GLU A 851 -14.47 -0.57 4.05
C GLU A 851 -14.51 -1.57 5.22
N LEU A 852 -15.69 -2.00 5.63
CA LEU A 852 -15.85 -2.82 6.85
C LEU A 852 -15.56 -4.29 6.62
N HIS A 853 -16.03 -4.82 5.50
CA HIS A 853 -15.94 -6.25 5.20
C HIS A 853 -15.97 -6.49 3.69
N TYR A 854 -15.36 -7.59 3.22
CA TYR A 854 -15.51 -8.01 1.83
C TYR A 854 -16.99 -8.34 1.50
N PRO A 855 -17.46 -8.10 0.26
CA PRO A 855 -18.87 -8.29 -0.07
C PRO A 855 -19.17 -9.69 -0.57
N CYS A 856 -20.24 -10.32 -0.06
CA CYS A 856 -20.85 -11.48 -0.69
C CYS A 856 -21.84 -11.02 -1.77
N GLN A 857 -21.35 -10.76 -2.99
CA GLN A 857 -22.16 -10.24 -4.11
C GLN A 857 -22.99 -11.34 -4.78
N ARG A 858 -22.46 -12.56 -4.82
CA ARG A 858 -23.08 -13.76 -5.39
C ARG A 858 -22.92 -14.92 -4.43
N SER A 859 -23.84 -15.85 -4.51
CA SER A 859 -23.79 -17.08 -3.71
C SER A 859 -24.61 -18.21 -4.34
N ASP A 860 -24.35 -19.44 -3.90
CA ASP A 860 -24.95 -20.63 -4.47
C ASP A 860 -26.41 -20.81 -4.03
N ILE A 861 -27.22 -21.35 -4.93
CA ILE A 861 -28.50 -21.99 -4.60
C ILE A 861 -28.19 -23.46 -4.38
N LEU A 862 -28.40 -23.96 -3.16
CA LEU A 862 -28.14 -25.34 -2.74
C LEU A 862 -29.43 -26.06 -2.41
N GLU A 863 -29.67 -27.21 -3.06
CA GLU A 863 -30.82 -28.05 -2.78
C GLU A 863 -30.47 -29.21 -1.82
N PRO A 864 -31.33 -29.54 -0.84
CA PRO A 864 -31.09 -30.67 0.04
C PRO A 864 -31.06 -31.99 -0.74
N VAL A 865 -30.16 -32.90 -0.38
CA VAL A 865 -30.03 -34.24 -0.94
C VAL A 865 -30.13 -35.32 0.14
N GLY A 866 -31.04 -36.25 -0.02
CA GLY A 866 -31.28 -37.35 0.96
C GLY A 866 -32.39 -37.05 1.95
N ALA A 867 -32.90 -38.09 2.60
CA ALA A 867 -34.08 -38.03 3.46
C ALA A 867 -33.86 -37.30 4.82
N SER A 868 -32.56 -37.15 5.22
CA SER A 868 -32.18 -36.47 6.47
C SER A 868 -31.87 -35.01 6.28
N ALA A 869 -31.86 -34.50 5.00
CA ALA A 869 -31.49 -33.14 4.67
C ALA A 869 -32.73 -32.26 4.47
N PHE A 870 -32.58 -31.00 4.84
CA PHE A 870 -33.62 -29.97 4.67
C PHE A 870 -33.01 -28.60 4.48
N SER A 871 -33.76 -27.68 3.83
CA SER A 871 -33.35 -26.29 3.65
C SER A 871 -33.40 -25.58 5.00
N ALA A 872 -32.27 -25.15 5.53
CA ALA A 872 -32.14 -24.44 6.79
C ALA A 872 -32.10 -22.91 6.59
N PHE A 873 -31.68 -22.47 5.42
CA PHE A 873 -31.60 -21.06 5.04
C PHE A 873 -32.23 -20.85 3.67
N SER A 874 -32.80 -19.68 3.44
CA SER A 874 -33.37 -19.29 2.15
C SER A 874 -33.04 -17.85 1.79
N TYR A 875 -33.02 -17.58 0.48
CA TYR A 875 -32.96 -16.22 -0.03
C TYR A 875 -34.24 -15.44 0.30
N SER A 876 -34.13 -14.16 0.57
CA SER A 876 -35.26 -13.29 0.84
C SER A 876 -36.22 -13.15 -0.36
N GLN A 877 -35.69 -13.32 -1.57
CA GLN A 877 -36.46 -13.32 -2.81
C GLN A 877 -36.50 -14.72 -3.41
N GLY A 878 -37.65 -15.13 -3.91
CA GLY A 878 -37.84 -16.41 -4.60
C GLY A 878 -37.90 -17.64 -3.72
N GLY A 879 -37.57 -17.56 -2.43
CA GLY A 879 -37.61 -18.67 -1.50
C GLY A 879 -36.67 -19.83 -1.82
N PHE A 880 -35.64 -19.60 -2.66
CA PHE A 880 -34.64 -20.62 -2.97
C PHE A 880 -33.77 -20.92 -1.74
N SER A 881 -33.32 -22.18 -1.65
CA SER A 881 -32.48 -22.60 -0.53
C SER A 881 -31.08 -21.98 -0.63
N ALA A 882 -30.68 -21.31 0.46
CA ALA A 882 -29.39 -20.69 0.65
C ALA A 882 -28.54 -21.44 1.67
N GLY A 883 -28.92 -22.65 2.02
CA GLY A 883 -28.16 -23.52 2.90
C GLY A 883 -28.98 -24.71 3.41
N VAL A 884 -28.27 -25.76 3.72
CA VAL A 884 -28.82 -27.07 4.01
C VAL A 884 -28.35 -27.54 5.38
N ALA A 885 -29.23 -28.13 6.15
CA ALA A 885 -28.88 -28.91 7.35
C ALA A 885 -29.33 -30.34 7.19
N TRP A 886 -28.64 -31.28 7.87
CA TRP A 886 -28.98 -32.71 7.89
C TRP A 886 -28.74 -33.32 9.27
N THR A 887 -29.38 -34.46 9.53
CA THR A 887 -29.37 -35.11 10.84
C THR A 887 -28.69 -36.48 10.89
N ALA A 888 -28.35 -37.07 9.73
CA ALA A 888 -27.74 -38.39 9.64
C ALA A 888 -26.82 -38.49 8.39
N PRO A 889 -25.70 -39.22 8.46
CA PRO A 889 -25.21 -40.04 9.56
C PRO A 889 -24.65 -39.22 10.75
N ALA A 890 -24.15 -38.03 10.53
CA ALA A 890 -23.81 -37.01 11.51
C ALA A 890 -24.67 -35.77 11.25
N ARG A 891 -24.81 -34.91 12.22
CA ARG A 891 -25.43 -33.59 11.99
C ARG A 891 -24.51 -32.67 11.23
N GLY A 892 -25.05 -31.84 10.37
CA GLY A 892 -24.22 -30.83 9.67
C GLY A 892 -25.04 -29.67 9.17
N ILE A 893 -24.37 -28.58 8.92
CA ILE A 893 -24.90 -27.36 8.35
C ILE A 893 -23.95 -26.86 7.24
N VAL A 894 -24.53 -26.53 6.10
CA VAL A 894 -23.85 -25.82 5.00
C VAL A 894 -24.60 -24.51 4.77
N MET A 895 -23.89 -23.39 4.86
CA MET A 895 -24.38 -22.07 4.50
C MET A 895 -23.80 -21.69 3.14
N ALA A 896 -24.65 -21.35 2.16
CA ALA A 896 -24.25 -20.86 0.85
C ALA A 896 -23.87 -19.37 0.87
N PHE A 897 -23.55 -18.84 2.01
CA PHE A 897 -22.98 -17.50 2.22
C PHE A 897 -21.98 -17.54 3.37
N PRO A 898 -20.95 -16.68 3.36
CA PRO A 898 -19.97 -16.64 4.43
C PRO A 898 -20.63 -16.22 5.76
N PHE A 899 -20.38 -16.97 6.81
CA PHE A 899 -20.86 -16.64 8.15
C PHE A 899 -20.31 -15.30 8.64
N ASP A 900 -19.06 -15.02 8.34
CA ASP A 900 -18.37 -13.77 8.68
C ASP A 900 -18.92 -12.55 7.90
N CYS A 901 -19.64 -12.75 6.78
CA CYS A 901 -20.36 -11.68 6.10
C CYS A 901 -21.66 -11.25 6.79
N ILE A 902 -22.13 -11.93 7.84
CA ILE A 902 -23.30 -11.48 8.60
C ILE A 902 -22.96 -10.13 9.26
N SER A 903 -23.67 -9.08 8.84
CA SER A 903 -23.29 -7.68 9.18
C SER A 903 -23.73 -7.26 10.59
N ASP A 904 -24.78 -7.87 11.16
CA ASP A 904 -25.21 -7.61 12.51
C ASP A 904 -24.58 -8.63 13.49
N ALA A 905 -23.82 -8.12 14.46
CA ALA A 905 -23.11 -8.96 15.43
C ALA A 905 -24.04 -9.75 16.34
N SER A 906 -25.23 -9.22 16.67
CA SER A 906 -26.21 -9.93 17.51
C SER A 906 -26.89 -11.07 16.75
N VAL A 907 -27.20 -10.85 15.48
CA VAL A 907 -27.71 -11.88 14.56
C VAL A 907 -26.66 -12.96 14.36
N ARG A 908 -25.41 -12.57 14.09
CA ARG A 908 -24.28 -13.49 13.90
C ARG A 908 -24.10 -14.39 15.11
N ARG A 909 -24.11 -13.82 16.32
CA ARG A 909 -24.06 -14.61 17.59
C ARG A 909 -25.24 -15.55 17.75
N THR A 910 -26.43 -15.11 17.39
CA THR A 910 -27.65 -15.95 17.46
C THR A 910 -27.57 -17.09 16.44
N VAL A 911 -27.10 -16.85 15.24
CA VAL A 911 -26.88 -17.91 14.23
C VAL A 911 -25.85 -18.93 14.72
N MET A 912 -24.74 -18.51 15.31
CA MET A 912 -23.75 -19.42 15.89
C MET A 912 -24.32 -20.25 17.03
N GLN A 913 -25.11 -19.63 17.94
CA GLN A 913 -25.78 -20.34 19.01
C GLN A 913 -26.71 -21.43 18.46
N ALA A 914 -27.62 -21.08 17.55
CA ALA A 914 -28.57 -22.03 16.97
C ALA A 914 -27.85 -23.15 16.17
N ALA A 915 -26.78 -22.82 15.47
CA ALA A 915 -25.95 -23.81 14.77
C ALA A 915 -25.33 -24.82 15.75
N LEU A 916 -24.70 -24.34 16.82
CA LEU A 916 -24.08 -25.22 17.82
C LEU A 916 -25.10 -26.03 18.60
N ASP A 917 -26.26 -25.46 18.94
CA ASP A 917 -27.37 -26.17 19.59
C ASP A 917 -27.87 -27.31 18.70
N PHE A 918 -27.92 -27.12 17.38
CA PHE A 918 -28.29 -28.18 16.46
C PHE A 918 -27.15 -29.21 16.29
N LEU A 919 -25.91 -28.79 16.06
CA LEU A 919 -24.78 -29.65 15.73
C LEU A 919 -24.32 -30.52 16.91
N LEU A 920 -24.35 -29.99 18.14
CA LEU A 920 -23.83 -30.63 19.33
C LEU A 920 -24.93 -31.28 20.19
N GLN A 921 -26.14 -31.44 19.65
CA GLN A 921 -27.18 -32.23 20.33
C GLN A 921 -26.70 -33.67 20.48
N PRO A 922 -26.92 -34.29 21.65
CA PRO A 922 -26.57 -35.68 21.90
C PRO A 922 -27.31 -36.66 20.98
#